data_a548f6f85d84cffd2c13db1ef00503b0
#
_entry.id   a548f6f85d84cffd2c13db1ef00503b0
#
_cell.length_a   1.000
_cell.length_b   1.000
_cell.length_c   1.000
_cell.angle_alpha   90.00
_cell.angle_beta   90.00
_cell.angle_gamma   90.00
#
_symmetry.space_group_name_H-M   'P 1'
#
loop_
_entity.id
_entity.type
_entity.pdbx_description
1 polymer ?
#
loop_
_entity_poly.entity_id
_entity_poly.type
_entity_poly.pdbx_seq_one_letter_code
_entity_poly.pdbx_strand_id
1 'polypeptide(L)'
;MLRISLVFVVIAALFQSQAILAHSEHDKARFVAETGKDTGKCDQVLRPCKSIAYAVQQANKGDKILVSSGEYTINSSDELFYLKSALVPIYGGYNRFDHFQTQSPDTNTTELKNIPLDMAEPLRQQGFVIMADGKSLFAKDSAESKALQNKLASYYTLSEKQVGVDCVNGAAGSFACNNIDLLAHMPLNDFSSRPNSANDIWGHVDLNTGDEYALIGLRNGVAIVNVTNPEDPQEVGTIRGLNSTWRDIKVYQHFDESINAWQAYAYATIDGASDFVTIINLNQLPNSVSLVEKNTVVTKAHNVYISNVDHTLNITLPGLTPSLQLIGSNRFGGAFHSYSLATPSTLTGLANNYFGSGYTHDGASINITDNRKESQCDTRGDSCTVFIDFNEKEVKLWNITDTSATTLLGTGEYNDVAKSNQYVHSGWGTEDNQHIFLHDEFDEKDGGLNSTVRIFSIADLNNPTQVGQWTGPTRAIDHNGFVRGNRYYMSNYERGLTVLDITDPANPIDVGFFDTYTPSNNPGFNGAWGAYPFLPSGNILVSDIGSGLYILKDRTLESNQGKISFTASSISASQGETITVNVQRNNATAPDQAISVNYQLLPGSAKENSDYTPAAGTLNWPANDTTEKSFNISISTDTTSEELQEEFFVRLSQPSNSATLGKYSYLTVNIDGLVDSGSISFITAETTVAENQGTLDIALARQGSSAGAVSISYLLSSDTAIIGEDVESASGTINWADGDSAEKSLQVNIIDDSENEANESFFITLSPVAGSKLGVNTQFTVTISDDDSNTAPVVTLTENSEVNTGATVNVTATVSDNESDPMTYLWQQTAGTNITLTNATALAASFVAPSSAGDITLSFTATDSKGLSSSKSLTLTVVAAPVVLPPPPIENESSGSGSIGYFILFMIIVLSRKRLK
;
A
#
# COMPACT_ATOMS: atom_id res chain seq x y z
N MET A 1 44.82 5.08 -49.55
CA MET A 1 43.42 5.05 -49.16
C MET A 1 43.10 4.11 -48.00
N LEU A 2 44.06 3.46 -47.32
CA LEU A 2 43.79 2.48 -46.27
C LEU A 2 44.13 2.96 -44.82
N ARG A 3 44.51 4.22 -44.64
CA ARG A 3 44.79 4.82 -43.33
C ARG A 3 43.76 5.82 -42.80
N ILE A 4 42.79 6.20 -43.62
CA ILE A 4 41.71 7.13 -43.25
C ILE A 4 40.47 6.38 -42.70
N SER A 5 40.28 5.11 -43.08
CA SER A 5 39.16 4.32 -42.60
C SER A 5 39.30 3.79 -41.14
N LEU A 6 40.51 3.75 -40.56
CA LEU A 6 40.72 3.26 -39.19
C LEU A 6 40.50 4.35 -38.12
N VAL A 7 40.62 5.62 -38.52
CA VAL A 7 40.40 6.75 -37.57
C VAL A 7 38.90 7.03 -37.39
N PHE A 8 38.08 6.78 -38.40
CA PHE A 8 36.60 6.93 -38.26
C PHE A 8 35.93 5.83 -37.48
N VAL A 9 36.49 4.62 -37.45
CA VAL A 9 35.95 3.51 -36.62
C VAL A 9 36.32 3.66 -35.13
N VAL A 10 37.44 4.28 -34.79
CA VAL A 10 37.84 4.56 -33.41
C VAL A 10 37.12 5.78 -32.83
N ILE A 11 36.71 6.75 -33.63
CA ILE A 11 35.92 7.91 -33.16
C ILE A 11 34.44 7.53 -33.00
N ALA A 12 33.91 6.60 -33.82
CA ALA A 12 32.53 6.08 -33.65
C ALA A 12 32.38 5.16 -32.45
N ALA A 13 33.47 4.58 -31.92
CA ALA A 13 33.42 3.75 -30.69
C ALA A 13 33.55 4.55 -29.40
N LEU A 14 33.79 5.87 -29.45
CA LEU A 14 33.84 6.78 -28.26
C LEU A 14 32.54 7.56 -28.01
N PHE A 15 31.55 7.41 -28.86
CA PHE A 15 30.17 7.81 -28.63
C PHE A 15 29.28 6.59 -28.30
N GLN A 16 29.75 5.70 -27.42
CA GLN A 16 28.81 4.93 -26.64
C GLN A 16 28.12 5.95 -25.73
N SER A 17 26.85 6.23 -26.03
CA SER A 17 25.93 6.90 -25.15
C SER A 17 26.12 6.34 -23.74
N GLN A 18 26.63 7.16 -22.83
CA GLN A 18 26.35 6.91 -21.42
C GLN A 18 24.83 6.83 -21.38
N ALA A 19 24.29 5.65 -21.15
CA ALA A 19 22.93 5.54 -20.67
C ALA A 19 22.92 6.42 -19.43
N ILE A 20 22.22 7.55 -19.52
CA ILE A 20 21.90 8.37 -18.36
C ILE A 20 21.05 7.44 -17.51
N LEU A 21 21.65 6.85 -16.48
CA LEU A 21 20.93 6.09 -15.47
C LEU A 21 20.09 7.13 -14.73
N ALA A 22 18.80 7.09 -14.93
CA ALA A 22 17.85 7.70 -14.01
C ALA A 22 18.28 7.26 -12.61
N HIS A 23 18.40 8.17 -11.67
CA HIS A 23 18.88 7.92 -10.30
C HIS A 23 20.31 7.37 -10.18
N SER A 24 21.28 8.16 -10.63
CA SER A 24 22.68 7.84 -10.38
C SER A 24 23.05 7.78 -8.88
N GLU A 25 22.16 8.24 -7.98
CA GLU A 25 22.44 8.36 -6.55
C GLU A 25 21.75 7.31 -5.66
N HIS A 26 20.81 6.49 -6.19
CA HIS A 26 20.03 5.50 -5.45
C HIS A 26 20.32 4.05 -5.88
N ASP A 27 19.82 3.06 -5.13
CA ASP A 27 20.02 1.62 -5.36
C ASP A 27 21.49 1.18 -5.47
N LYS A 28 22.39 1.94 -4.83
CA LYS A 28 23.83 1.68 -4.87
C LYS A 28 24.25 0.70 -3.79
N ALA A 29 25.40 0.08 -4.02
CA ALA A 29 26.15 -0.53 -2.96
C ALA A 29 27.06 0.52 -2.27
N ARG A 30 27.03 0.58 -0.94
CA ARG A 30 27.94 1.34 -0.10
C ARG A 30 28.96 0.36 0.47
N PHE A 31 30.23 0.68 0.33
CA PHE A 31 31.32 -0.24 0.64
C PHE A 31 31.99 0.12 1.94
N VAL A 32 32.17 -0.88 2.82
CA VAL A 32 32.85 -0.73 4.12
C VAL A 32 34.00 -1.71 4.21
N ALA A 33 35.17 -1.22 4.62
CA ALA A 33 36.35 -2.03 4.88
C ALA A 33 37.11 -1.48 6.10
N GLU A 34 37.69 -2.36 6.95
CA GLU A 34 38.45 -1.99 8.14
C GLU A 34 39.56 -0.98 7.84
N THR A 35 40.19 -1.10 6.67
CA THR A 35 41.25 -0.20 6.19
C THR A 35 40.74 1.01 5.43
N GLY A 36 39.38 1.21 5.38
CA GLY A 36 38.72 2.33 4.72
C GLY A 36 38.91 3.66 5.48
N LYS A 37 38.23 4.70 4.95
CA LYS A 37 38.19 6.02 5.58
C LYS A 37 36.76 6.56 5.52
N ASP A 38 36.28 7.10 6.62
CA ASP A 38 34.94 7.72 6.70
C ASP A 38 34.98 9.10 6.02
N THR A 39 34.92 9.08 4.70
CA THR A 39 34.90 10.27 3.83
C THR A 39 34.16 9.96 2.52
N GLY A 40 33.41 10.94 1.99
CA GLY A 40 32.64 10.79 0.75
C GLY A 40 31.41 9.89 0.91
N LYS A 41 30.82 9.47 -0.22
CA LYS A 41 29.55 8.74 -0.26
C LYS A 41 29.66 7.21 -0.09
N CYS A 42 30.82 6.64 0.20
CA CYS A 42 31.08 5.19 0.33
C CYS A 42 30.73 4.34 -0.92
N ASP A 43 30.46 4.95 -2.05
CA ASP A 43 29.97 4.32 -3.29
C ASP A 43 31.09 3.84 -4.23
N GLN A 44 32.32 4.10 -3.87
CA GLN A 44 33.50 3.70 -4.66
C GLN A 44 34.18 2.47 -4.07
N VAL A 45 34.14 1.39 -4.79
CA VAL A 45 34.74 0.08 -4.44
C VAL A 45 36.21 0.18 -4.02
N LEU A 46 36.98 1.08 -4.65
CA LEU A 46 38.41 1.29 -4.35
C LEU A 46 38.65 2.23 -3.16
N ARG A 47 37.62 2.95 -2.72
CA ARG A 47 37.65 3.90 -1.60
C ARG A 47 36.53 3.61 -0.61
N PRO A 48 36.49 2.43 0.00
CA PRO A 48 35.44 2.10 0.95
C PRO A 48 35.54 2.97 2.19
N CYS A 49 34.42 3.16 2.87
CA CYS A 49 34.39 3.78 4.18
C CYS A 49 34.91 2.83 5.26
N LYS A 50 35.20 3.34 6.46
CA LYS A 50 35.73 2.55 7.54
C LYS A 50 34.68 1.94 8.44
N SER A 51 33.67 2.72 8.79
CA SER A 51 32.61 2.30 9.73
C SER A 51 31.26 2.04 9.07
N ILE A 52 30.53 1.10 9.63
CA ILE A 52 29.14 0.78 9.22
C ILE A 52 28.26 2.01 9.49
N ALA A 53 28.40 2.65 10.65
CA ALA A 53 27.63 3.84 11.02
C ALA A 53 27.75 4.97 9.99
N TYR A 54 28.97 5.26 9.53
CA TYR A 54 29.17 6.29 8.52
C TYR A 54 28.55 5.88 7.18
N ALA A 55 28.70 4.62 6.78
CA ALA A 55 28.08 4.14 5.53
C ALA A 55 26.55 4.18 5.57
N VAL A 56 25.93 3.90 6.71
CA VAL A 56 24.47 4.05 6.92
C VAL A 56 24.04 5.52 6.74
N GLN A 57 24.80 6.47 7.30
CA GLN A 57 24.51 7.91 7.13
C GLN A 57 24.63 8.36 5.67
N GLN A 58 25.48 7.69 4.87
CA GLN A 58 25.65 7.98 3.45
C GLN A 58 24.64 7.24 2.55
N ALA A 59 23.93 6.24 3.09
CA ALA A 59 22.98 5.47 2.31
C ALA A 59 21.80 6.33 1.84
N ASN A 60 21.41 6.14 0.59
CA ASN A 60 20.23 6.71 -0.02
C ASN A 60 19.17 5.62 -0.17
N LYS A 61 18.03 6.01 -0.69
CA LYS A 61 16.88 5.16 -0.94
C LYS A 61 17.28 3.91 -1.76
N GLY A 62 16.92 2.72 -1.25
CA GLY A 62 17.25 1.46 -1.92
C GLY A 62 18.70 0.98 -1.82
N ASP A 63 19.61 1.76 -1.19
CA ASP A 63 21.00 1.37 -1.02
C ASP A 63 21.16 0.17 -0.10
N LYS A 64 22.27 -0.54 -0.30
CA LYS A 64 22.71 -1.64 0.58
C LYS A 64 24.16 -1.43 0.98
N ILE A 65 24.52 -1.89 2.17
CA ILE A 65 25.89 -1.80 2.67
C ILE A 65 26.56 -3.15 2.58
N LEU A 66 27.72 -3.20 1.92
CA LEU A 66 28.54 -4.38 1.77
C LEU A 66 29.81 -4.22 2.62
N VAL A 67 29.98 -5.11 3.60
CA VAL A 67 31.07 -5.04 4.58
C VAL A 67 32.08 -6.14 4.28
N SER A 68 33.33 -5.75 4.07
CA SER A 68 34.39 -6.71 3.81
C SER A 68 34.85 -7.43 5.08
N SER A 69 35.63 -8.49 4.89
CA SER A 69 36.35 -9.17 5.99
C SER A 69 37.15 -8.17 6.83
N GLY A 70 37.13 -8.36 8.14
CA GLY A 70 37.79 -7.49 9.15
C GLY A 70 37.01 -7.48 10.47
N GLU A 71 37.53 -6.72 11.44
CA GLU A 71 36.90 -6.54 12.76
C GLU A 71 36.20 -5.19 12.86
N TYR A 72 34.93 -5.19 13.24
CA TYR A 72 34.13 -3.98 13.37
C TYR A 72 33.52 -3.92 14.77
N THR A 73 33.76 -2.84 15.48
CA THR A 73 33.25 -2.62 16.82
C THR A 73 32.04 -1.70 16.76
N ILE A 74 30.90 -2.18 17.24
CA ILE A 74 29.67 -1.39 17.34
C ILE A 74 29.76 -0.47 18.56
N ASN A 75 29.58 0.84 18.36
CA ASN A 75 29.86 1.84 19.37
C ASN A 75 28.64 2.66 19.81
N SER A 76 27.47 2.48 19.19
CA SER A 76 26.28 3.22 19.53
C SER A 76 25.01 2.37 19.39
N SER A 77 23.95 2.77 20.10
CA SER A 77 22.61 2.19 19.97
C SER A 77 22.05 2.39 18.56
N ASP A 78 22.38 3.48 17.90
CA ASP A 78 21.94 3.78 16.53
C ASP A 78 22.53 2.80 15.52
N GLU A 79 23.82 2.52 15.61
CA GLU A 79 24.49 1.56 14.74
C GLU A 79 23.90 0.16 14.88
N LEU A 80 23.63 -0.26 16.13
CA LEU A 80 23.01 -1.54 16.40
C LEU A 80 21.52 -1.60 15.97
N PHE A 81 20.80 -0.48 16.09
CA PHE A 81 19.44 -0.35 15.61
C PHE A 81 19.35 -0.60 14.09
N TYR A 82 20.21 0.03 13.29
CA TYR A 82 20.23 -0.19 11.83
C TYR A 82 20.61 -1.63 11.46
N LEU A 83 21.53 -2.24 12.17
CA LEU A 83 21.87 -3.65 11.97
C LEU A 83 20.68 -4.59 12.28
N LYS A 84 19.82 -4.22 13.23
CA LYS A 84 18.66 -5.03 13.66
C LYS A 84 17.41 -4.77 12.85
N SER A 85 17.13 -3.51 12.52
CA SER A 85 15.89 -3.12 11.84
C SER A 85 15.85 -3.50 10.37
N ALA A 86 17.04 -3.75 9.75
CA ALA A 86 17.18 -3.98 8.31
C ALA A 86 16.62 -2.85 7.41
N LEU A 87 16.38 -1.65 7.96
CA LEU A 87 15.94 -0.46 7.22
C LEU A 87 16.91 -0.13 6.07
N VAL A 88 18.20 -0.27 6.33
CA VAL A 88 19.25 -0.29 5.30
C VAL A 88 19.83 -1.70 5.29
N PRO A 89 19.69 -2.48 4.20
CA PRO A 89 20.27 -3.82 4.15
C PRO A 89 21.79 -3.83 4.32
N ILE A 90 22.31 -4.53 5.34
CA ILE A 90 23.73 -4.57 5.67
C ILE A 90 24.19 -6.01 5.64
N TYR A 91 25.20 -6.31 4.81
CA TYR A 91 25.70 -7.66 4.60
C TYR A 91 27.19 -7.75 4.84
N GLY A 92 27.61 -8.72 5.66
CA GLY A 92 29.01 -9.12 5.85
C GLY A 92 29.45 -10.23 4.89
N GLY A 93 30.69 -10.69 5.00
CA GLY A 93 31.21 -11.82 4.22
C GLY A 93 31.75 -11.45 2.84
N TYR A 94 32.01 -10.17 2.58
CA TYR A 94 32.55 -9.71 1.30
C TYR A 94 34.09 -9.61 1.33
N ASN A 95 34.70 -9.53 0.13
CA ASN A 95 36.13 -9.34 -0.04
C ASN A 95 36.40 -8.03 -0.78
N ARG A 96 37.17 -7.12 -0.18
CA ARG A 96 37.55 -5.87 -0.87
C ARG A 96 38.46 -6.08 -2.08
N PHE A 97 39.21 -7.20 -2.13
CA PHE A 97 40.17 -7.48 -3.22
C PHE A 97 39.50 -8.08 -4.46
N ASP A 98 38.27 -8.62 -4.33
CA ASP A 98 37.42 -8.99 -5.46
C ASP A 98 36.40 -7.90 -5.81
N HIS A 99 36.60 -6.68 -5.29
CA HIS A 99 35.68 -5.55 -5.49
C HIS A 99 34.26 -5.79 -4.93
N PHE A 100 34.12 -6.50 -3.82
CA PHE A 100 32.87 -6.82 -3.14
C PHE A 100 31.86 -7.58 -4.03
N GLN A 101 32.37 -8.39 -4.97
CA GLN A 101 31.52 -9.14 -5.90
C GLN A 101 30.93 -10.41 -5.28
N THR A 102 31.71 -11.08 -4.41
CA THR A 102 31.31 -12.37 -3.86
C THR A 102 31.10 -12.32 -2.37
N GLN A 103 29.92 -12.69 -1.91
CA GLN A 103 29.64 -12.92 -0.50
C GLN A 103 30.01 -14.35 -0.14
N SER A 104 30.95 -14.53 0.77
CA SER A 104 31.42 -15.85 1.25
C SER A 104 31.83 -15.74 2.72
N PRO A 105 30.92 -15.76 3.68
CA PRO A 105 31.18 -15.55 5.11
C PRO A 105 32.20 -16.54 5.68
N ASP A 106 32.23 -17.77 5.17
CA ASP A 106 33.17 -18.81 5.61
C ASP A 106 34.64 -18.50 5.29
N THR A 107 34.89 -17.74 4.24
CA THR A 107 36.25 -17.39 3.78
C THR A 107 36.58 -15.92 4.00
N ASN A 108 35.56 -15.05 4.00
CA ASN A 108 35.67 -13.59 4.18
C ASN A 108 35.02 -13.20 5.52
N THR A 109 35.65 -13.59 6.62
CA THR A 109 35.09 -13.40 7.97
C THR A 109 34.94 -11.91 8.30
N THR A 110 33.72 -11.47 8.51
CA THR A 110 33.39 -10.12 8.99
C THR A 110 32.93 -10.22 10.45
N GLU A 111 33.77 -9.81 11.38
CA GLU A 111 33.55 -9.95 12.82
C GLU A 111 32.90 -8.70 13.39
N LEU A 112 31.78 -8.85 14.13
CA LEU A 112 31.15 -7.78 14.89
C LEU A 112 31.41 -7.97 16.38
N LYS A 113 31.88 -6.91 17.04
CA LYS A 113 32.08 -6.82 18.49
C LYS A 113 31.03 -5.94 19.15
N ASN A 114 30.84 -6.08 20.45
CA ASN A 114 29.80 -5.40 21.26
C ASN A 114 28.36 -5.76 20.87
N ILE A 115 28.11 -6.92 20.32
CA ILE A 115 26.76 -7.38 19.93
C ILE A 115 26.12 -8.15 21.09
N PRO A 116 24.89 -7.80 21.52
CA PRO A 116 24.10 -8.63 22.46
C PRO A 116 23.86 -10.03 21.90
N LEU A 117 23.91 -11.06 22.75
CA LEU A 117 23.77 -12.47 22.32
C LEU A 117 22.42 -12.78 21.66
N ASP A 118 21.34 -12.15 22.11
CA ASP A 118 20.00 -12.27 21.55
C ASP A 118 19.86 -11.71 20.14
N MET A 119 20.81 -10.89 19.70
CA MET A 119 20.87 -10.33 18.35
C MET A 119 21.82 -11.09 17.40
N ALA A 120 22.51 -12.10 17.88
CA ALA A 120 23.56 -12.76 17.11
C ALA A 120 23.01 -13.56 15.91
N GLU A 121 21.88 -14.25 16.06
CA GLU A 121 21.39 -15.15 15.01
C GLU A 121 20.95 -14.43 13.72
N PRO A 122 20.13 -13.36 13.77
CA PRO A 122 19.81 -12.60 12.56
C PRO A 122 21.05 -12.04 11.85
N LEU A 123 22.04 -11.56 12.59
CA LEU A 123 23.27 -11.00 12.02
C LEU A 123 24.14 -12.08 11.36
N ARG A 124 24.15 -13.31 11.87
CA ARG A 124 24.83 -14.42 11.21
C ARG A 124 24.22 -14.73 9.85
N GLN A 125 22.90 -14.69 9.73
CA GLN A 125 22.20 -14.86 8.44
C GLN A 125 22.55 -13.75 7.42
N GLN A 126 22.92 -12.57 7.90
CA GLN A 126 23.41 -11.48 7.04
C GLN A 126 24.92 -11.62 6.69
N GLY A 127 25.58 -12.68 7.15
CA GLY A 127 26.98 -12.98 6.82
C GLY A 127 28.02 -12.44 7.83
N PHE A 128 27.61 -12.14 9.07
CA PHE A 128 28.50 -11.69 10.12
C PHE A 128 28.90 -12.82 11.08
N VAL A 129 30.09 -12.74 11.63
CA VAL A 129 30.55 -13.53 12.78
C VAL A 129 30.46 -12.66 14.02
N ILE A 130 29.83 -13.14 15.07
CA ILE A 130 29.63 -12.39 16.31
C ILE A 130 30.64 -12.85 17.34
N MET A 131 31.47 -11.91 17.80
CA MET A 131 32.44 -12.14 18.88
C MET A 131 31.82 -11.87 20.24
N ALA A 132 31.73 -12.92 21.05
CA ALA A 132 31.29 -12.80 22.46
C ALA A 132 32.48 -12.30 23.30
N ASP A 133 32.64 -11.00 23.47
CA ASP A 133 33.77 -10.39 24.19
C ASP A 133 33.49 -10.14 25.68
N GLY A 134 32.33 -10.50 26.19
CA GLY A 134 31.96 -10.41 27.61
C GLY A 134 31.94 -9.00 28.24
N LYS A 135 32.21 -7.97 27.45
CA LYS A 135 32.21 -6.54 27.85
C LYS A 135 31.31 -5.76 26.86
N SER A 136 30.08 -6.13 26.76
CA SER A 136 29.15 -5.45 25.87
C SER A 136 28.85 -4.03 26.38
N LEU A 137 29.01 -3.01 25.51
CA LEU A 137 28.47 -1.66 25.68
C LEU A 137 26.95 -1.69 25.98
N PHE A 138 26.28 -2.73 25.49
CA PHE A 138 24.84 -3.01 25.64
C PHE A 138 24.56 -3.99 26.81
N ALA A 139 25.35 -3.92 27.88
CA ALA A 139 25.03 -4.67 29.10
C ALA A 139 23.62 -4.30 29.58
N LYS A 140 22.92 -5.30 30.14
CA LYS A 140 21.58 -5.10 30.71
C LYS A 140 21.59 -3.89 31.65
N ASP A 141 20.63 -2.97 31.44
CA ASP A 141 20.47 -1.72 32.19
C ASP A 141 21.46 -0.58 31.84
N SER A 142 22.35 -0.75 30.88
CA SER A 142 23.16 0.37 30.36
C SER A 142 22.29 1.44 29.67
N ALA A 143 22.80 2.66 29.57
CA ALA A 143 22.09 3.74 28.86
C ALA A 143 21.89 3.40 27.38
N GLU A 144 22.91 2.81 26.75
CA GLU A 144 22.88 2.37 25.34
C GLU A 144 21.90 1.25 25.13
N SER A 145 21.81 0.26 26.06
CA SER A 145 20.82 -0.81 25.98
C SER A 145 19.40 -0.28 26.09
N LYS A 146 19.15 0.66 27.00
CA LYS A 146 17.84 1.31 27.14
C LYS A 146 17.47 2.15 25.91
N ALA A 147 18.42 2.91 25.38
CA ALA A 147 18.22 3.69 24.17
C ALA A 147 17.88 2.79 22.97
N LEU A 148 18.60 1.68 22.79
CA LEU A 148 18.30 0.67 21.76
C LEU A 148 16.91 0.05 21.95
N GLN A 149 16.58 -0.38 23.18
CA GLN A 149 15.26 -0.98 23.47
C GLN A 149 14.13 -0.01 23.18
N ASN A 150 14.27 1.26 23.55
CA ASN A 150 13.29 2.30 23.24
C ASN A 150 13.11 2.49 21.74
N LYS A 151 14.22 2.59 20.97
CA LYS A 151 14.16 2.70 19.51
C LYS A 151 13.53 1.47 18.85
N LEU A 152 13.90 0.27 19.29
CA LEU A 152 13.32 -0.96 18.76
C LEU A 152 11.83 -1.08 19.13
N ALA A 153 11.43 -0.73 20.34
CA ALA A 153 10.02 -0.71 20.74
C ALA A 153 9.23 0.25 19.86
N SER A 154 9.73 1.47 19.66
CA SER A 154 9.14 2.46 18.76
C SER A 154 9.06 1.92 17.31
N TYR A 155 10.12 1.28 16.82
CA TYR A 155 10.13 0.68 15.48
C TYR A 155 9.14 -0.49 15.33
N TYR A 156 9.00 -1.35 16.34
CA TYR A 156 8.07 -2.49 16.26
C TYR A 156 6.61 -2.06 16.30
N THR A 157 6.27 -0.92 16.92
CA THR A 157 4.90 -0.39 16.86
C THR A 157 4.48 -0.01 15.43
N LEU A 158 5.43 0.23 14.51
CA LEU A 158 5.17 0.49 13.10
C LEU A 158 4.68 -0.76 12.34
N SER A 159 4.76 -1.94 12.92
CA SER A 159 4.22 -3.19 12.36
C SER A 159 2.88 -3.60 12.98
N GLU A 160 2.32 -2.79 13.86
CA GLU A 160 1.05 -3.07 14.55
C GLU A 160 -0.10 -2.28 13.93
N LYS A 161 -1.22 -2.95 13.64
CA LYS A 161 -2.46 -2.28 13.21
C LYS A 161 -2.96 -1.36 14.33
N GLN A 162 -3.30 -0.12 14.01
CA GLN A 162 -3.89 0.85 14.94
C GLN A 162 -5.09 1.53 14.28
N VAL A 163 -6.14 1.80 15.06
CA VAL A 163 -7.42 2.31 14.56
C VAL A 163 -8.02 3.31 15.53
N GLY A 164 -8.56 4.41 15.01
CA GLY A 164 -9.39 5.36 15.75
C GLY A 164 -8.66 6.06 16.91
N VAL A 165 -7.48 6.65 16.65
CA VAL A 165 -6.68 7.33 17.71
C VAL A 165 -6.60 8.83 17.44
N ASP A 166 -7.28 9.60 18.29
CA ASP A 166 -7.22 11.07 18.25
C ASP A 166 -5.83 11.59 18.64
N CYS A 167 -5.42 12.70 18.01
CA CYS A 167 -4.24 13.46 18.38
C CYS A 167 -4.50 14.31 19.62
N VAL A 168 -4.07 13.84 20.79
CA VAL A 168 -4.29 14.52 22.07
C VAL A 168 -2.97 14.79 22.76
N ASN A 169 -2.75 16.04 23.20
CA ASN A 169 -1.50 16.45 23.87
C ASN A 169 -0.22 16.14 23.08
N GLY A 170 -0.29 16.19 21.74
CA GLY A 170 0.87 15.98 20.89
C GLY A 170 1.15 14.53 20.51
N ALA A 171 0.23 13.61 20.82
CA ALA A 171 0.37 12.20 20.47
C ALA A 171 -0.96 11.56 20.04
N ALA A 172 -0.89 10.66 19.04
CA ALA A 172 -1.92 9.72 18.65
C ALA A 172 -1.35 8.31 18.85
N GLY A 173 -1.62 7.72 20.02
CA GLY A 173 -0.98 6.47 20.43
C GLY A 173 0.53 6.63 20.58
N SER A 174 1.31 5.91 19.77
CA SER A 174 2.78 6.00 19.75
C SER A 174 3.32 7.07 18.80
N PHE A 175 2.47 7.67 17.95
CA PHE A 175 2.85 8.64 16.93
C PHE A 175 2.79 10.07 17.47
N ALA A 176 3.84 10.86 17.24
CA ALA A 176 3.79 12.29 17.52
C ALA A 176 2.90 12.99 16.48
N CYS A 177 2.10 13.94 16.90
CA CYS A 177 1.16 14.61 16.02
C CYS A 177 0.82 16.04 16.50
N ASN A 178 0.25 16.82 15.59
CA ASN A 178 -0.41 18.08 15.89
C ASN A 178 -1.57 18.26 14.91
N ASN A 179 -2.78 18.39 15.44
CA ASN A 179 -4.01 18.60 14.66
C ASN A 179 -4.31 17.56 13.56
N ILE A 180 -3.68 16.38 13.60
CA ILE A 180 -3.93 15.28 12.66
C ILE A 180 -4.20 14.01 13.45
N ASP A 181 -5.39 13.42 13.27
CA ASP A 181 -5.77 12.16 13.92
C ASP A 181 -5.41 10.95 13.05
N LEU A 182 -5.19 9.81 13.71
CA LEU A 182 -5.06 8.51 13.06
C LEU A 182 -6.44 7.84 12.98
N LEU A 183 -6.97 7.63 11.77
CA LEU A 183 -8.17 6.83 11.55
C LEU A 183 -7.80 5.35 11.47
N ALA A 184 -6.81 4.99 10.63
CA ALA A 184 -6.25 3.64 10.61
C ALA A 184 -4.79 3.63 10.16
N HIS A 185 -4.07 2.62 10.63
CA HIS A 185 -2.78 2.19 10.12
C HIS A 185 -2.88 0.72 9.69
N MET A 186 -2.67 0.47 8.41
CA MET A 186 -2.57 -0.87 7.82
C MET A 186 -1.09 -1.18 7.56
N PRO A 187 -0.45 -2.02 8.41
CA PRO A 187 0.97 -2.31 8.29
C PRO A 187 1.29 -3.21 7.08
N LEU A 188 2.55 -3.21 6.64
CA LEU A 188 3.00 -3.98 5.47
C LEU A 188 2.66 -5.48 5.55
N ASN A 189 2.60 -6.04 6.75
CA ASN A 189 2.31 -7.46 6.96
C ASN A 189 0.84 -7.83 6.71
N ASP A 190 -0.06 -6.86 6.72
CA ASP A 190 -1.50 -7.06 6.47
C ASP A 190 -1.83 -7.11 4.98
N PHE A 191 -0.90 -6.71 4.10
CA PHE A 191 -1.08 -6.88 2.66
C PHE A 191 -0.87 -8.34 2.25
N SER A 192 -1.79 -8.86 1.43
CA SER A 192 -1.77 -10.25 0.92
C SER A 192 -0.46 -10.60 0.18
N SER A 193 0.15 -9.60 -0.45
CA SER A 193 1.42 -9.76 -1.17
C SER A 193 2.65 -9.79 -0.26
N ARG A 194 2.51 -9.45 1.05
CA ARG A 194 3.57 -9.37 2.07
C ARG A 194 4.81 -8.63 1.59
N PRO A 195 4.70 -7.36 1.21
CA PRO A 195 5.83 -6.57 0.77
C PRO A 195 6.75 -6.25 1.96
N ASN A 196 8.01 -5.95 1.68
CA ASN A 196 8.93 -5.44 2.70
C ASN A 196 9.14 -3.93 2.66
N SER A 197 8.49 -3.24 1.71
CA SER A 197 8.41 -1.78 1.67
C SER A 197 7.24 -1.33 0.81
N ALA A 198 6.73 -0.12 1.11
CA ALA A 198 5.84 0.63 0.23
C ALA A 198 6.60 1.74 -0.49
N ASN A 199 5.92 2.41 -1.42
CA ASN A 199 6.38 3.60 -2.13
C ASN A 199 5.19 4.54 -2.40
N ASP A 200 4.98 5.09 -3.59
CA ASP A 200 4.00 6.13 -3.83
C ASP A 200 2.54 5.69 -3.59
N ILE A 201 1.64 6.67 -3.49
CA ILE A 201 0.23 6.46 -3.21
C ILE A 201 -0.63 7.40 -4.06
N TRP A 202 -1.78 6.91 -4.52
CA TRP A 202 -2.83 7.70 -5.12
C TRP A 202 -4.19 7.30 -4.58
N GLY A 203 -5.17 8.20 -4.68
CA GLY A 203 -6.54 7.92 -4.26
C GLY A 203 -7.49 7.83 -5.47
N HIS A 204 -8.60 7.16 -5.25
CA HIS A 204 -9.68 7.02 -6.23
C HIS A 204 -11.02 7.02 -5.52
N VAL A 205 -12.02 7.66 -6.11
CA VAL A 205 -13.42 7.45 -5.79
C VAL A 205 -14.08 6.82 -7.00
N ASP A 206 -14.70 5.66 -6.83
CA ASP A 206 -15.48 5.02 -7.87
C ASP A 206 -16.82 5.75 -8.01
N LEU A 207 -17.03 6.43 -9.12
CA LEU A 207 -18.26 7.21 -9.35
C LEU A 207 -19.49 6.33 -9.59
N ASN A 208 -19.34 5.03 -9.82
CA ASN A 208 -20.48 4.12 -9.87
C ASN A 208 -21.05 3.83 -8.48
N THR A 209 -20.20 3.77 -7.44
CA THR A 209 -20.59 3.36 -6.08
C THR A 209 -20.44 4.47 -5.04
N GLY A 210 -19.57 5.43 -5.28
CA GLY A 210 -19.16 6.45 -4.32
C GLY A 210 -18.11 5.96 -3.32
N ASP A 211 -17.61 4.73 -3.47
CA ASP A 211 -16.59 4.15 -2.60
C ASP A 211 -15.21 4.78 -2.84
N GLU A 212 -14.46 4.94 -1.75
CA GLU A 212 -13.12 5.53 -1.77
C GLU A 212 -12.03 4.46 -1.66
N TYR A 213 -10.98 4.59 -2.44
CA TYR A 213 -9.87 3.63 -2.52
C TYR A 213 -8.52 4.30 -2.39
N ALA A 214 -7.60 3.61 -1.72
CA ALA A 214 -6.17 3.88 -1.77
C ALA A 214 -5.49 2.92 -2.75
N LEU A 215 -4.71 3.44 -3.68
CA LEU A 215 -3.82 2.68 -4.54
C LEU A 215 -2.40 2.89 -4.04
N ILE A 216 -1.83 1.89 -3.38
CA ILE A 216 -0.50 2.00 -2.77
C ILE A 216 0.51 1.16 -3.55
N GLY A 217 1.59 1.81 -3.95
CA GLY A 217 2.73 1.15 -4.53
C GLY A 217 3.48 0.35 -3.47
N LEU A 218 3.77 -0.90 -3.79
CA LEU A 218 4.51 -1.83 -2.95
C LEU A 218 5.76 -2.29 -3.70
N ARG A 219 6.78 -2.74 -2.99
CA ARG A 219 7.99 -3.26 -3.62
C ARG A 219 7.70 -4.33 -4.68
N ASN A 220 6.70 -5.16 -4.46
CA ASN A 220 6.35 -6.32 -5.29
C ASN A 220 5.04 -6.15 -6.10
N GLY A 221 4.50 -4.93 -6.20
CA GLY A 221 3.28 -4.66 -6.98
C GLY A 221 2.57 -3.37 -6.60
N VAL A 222 1.28 -3.31 -6.87
CA VAL A 222 0.37 -2.23 -6.48
C VAL A 222 -0.84 -2.86 -5.80
N ALA A 223 -1.14 -2.46 -4.57
CA ALA A 223 -2.34 -2.87 -3.86
C ALA A 223 -3.43 -1.81 -3.95
N ILE A 224 -4.67 -2.26 -4.07
CA ILE A 224 -5.87 -1.44 -4.04
C ILE A 224 -6.62 -1.77 -2.75
N VAL A 225 -6.89 -0.77 -1.93
CA VAL A 225 -7.50 -0.88 -0.60
C VAL A 225 -8.77 -0.05 -0.58
N ASN A 226 -9.91 -0.65 -0.26
CA ASN A 226 -11.14 0.10 0.04
C ASN A 226 -10.97 0.83 1.37
N VAL A 227 -11.16 2.15 1.36
CA VAL A 227 -11.02 3.05 2.51
C VAL A 227 -12.31 3.83 2.78
N THR A 228 -13.42 3.41 2.21
CA THR A 228 -14.76 4.00 2.42
C THR A 228 -15.11 4.02 3.90
N ASN A 229 -14.82 2.92 4.61
CA ASN A 229 -14.73 2.93 6.06
C ASN A 229 -13.26 3.16 6.49
N PRO A 230 -12.89 4.41 6.83
CA PRO A 230 -11.48 4.73 7.04
C PRO A 230 -10.86 4.08 8.29
N GLU A 231 -11.68 3.57 9.22
CA GLU A 231 -11.22 2.87 10.42
C GLU A 231 -11.07 1.36 10.20
N ASP A 232 -11.54 0.85 9.06
CA ASP A 232 -11.42 -0.57 8.71
C ASP A 232 -11.09 -0.74 7.21
N PRO A 233 -9.86 -0.37 6.79
CA PRO A 233 -9.42 -0.50 5.40
C PRO A 233 -9.30 -1.97 5.00
N GLN A 234 -9.81 -2.31 3.80
CA GLN A 234 -9.85 -3.67 3.27
C GLN A 234 -9.08 -3.76 1.93
N GLU A 235 -8.12 -4.67 1.82
CA GLU A 235 -7.44 -4.91 0.55
C GLU A 235 -8.40 -5.60 -0.43
N VAL A 236 -8.69 -4.95 -1.56
CA VAL A 236 -9.46 -5.54 -2.66
C VAL A 236 -8.60 -6.50 -3.48
N GLY A 237 -7.33 -6.16 -3.67
CA GLY A 237 -6.40 -7.01 -4.39
C GLY A 237 -5.06 -6.34 -4.69
N THR A 238 -4.09 -7.15 -5.09
CA THR A 238 -2.74 -6.69 -5.46
C THR A 238 -2.36 -7.14 -6.87
N ILE A 239 -2.05 -6.19 -7.75
CA ILE A 239 -1.44 -6.47 -9.05
C ILE A 239 0.08 -6.62 -8.85
N ARG A 240 0.57 -7.85 -8.96
CA ARG A 240 2.00 -8.18 -8.73
C ARG A 240 2.88 -7.72 -9.88
N GLY A 241 4.09 -7.21 -9.55
CA GLY A 241 5.12 -6.78 -10.47
C GLY A 241 6.52 -7.20 -10.02
N LEU A 242 7.55 -6.84 -10.79
CA LEU A 242 8.93 -7.02 -10.35
C LEU A 242 9.23 -6.16 -9.12
N ASN A 243 10.17 -6.61 -8.30
CA ASN A 243 10.61 -5.84 -7.14
C ASN A 243 11.25 -4.51 -7.58
N SER A 244 10.74 -3.42 -7.05
CA SER A 244 11.29 -2.08 -7.27
C SER A 244 11.07 -1.20 -6.04
N THR A 245 12.01 -0.31 -5.81
CA THR A 245 11.88 0.72 -4.77
C THR A 245 10.96 1.86 -5.22
N TRP A 246 10.82 2.08 -6.53
CA TRP A 246 10.04 3.18 -7.11
C TRP A 246 8.86 2.67 -7.94
N ARG A 247 7.71 3.18 -7.59
CA ARG A 247 6.49 3.17 -8.40
C ARG A 247 5.80 4.49 -8.16
N ASP A 248 5.23 5.05 -9.19
CA ASP A 248 4.29 6.16 -9.12
C ASP A 248 2.97 5.72 -9.73
N ILE A 249 1.85 6.25 -9.23
CA ILE A 249 0.51 5.80 -9.57
C ILE A 249 -0.40 7.00 -9.82
N LYS A 250 -1.14 6.97 -10.92
CA LYS A 250 -2.22 7.93 -11.19
C LYS A 250 -3.44 7.19 -11.72
N VAL A 251 -4.62 7.75 -11.50
CA VAL A 251 -5.90 7.20 -11.93
C VAL A 251 -6.57 8.16 -12.91
N TYR A 252 -7.25 7.59 -13.90
CA TYR A 252 -8.15 8.31 -14.78
C TYR A 252 -9.45 7.53 -14.91
N GLN A 253 -10.58 8.22 -14.80
CA GLN A 253 -11.88 7.66 -15.08
C GLN A 253 -12.70 8.51 -16.04
N HIS A 254 -13.57 7.87 -16.79
CA HIS A 254 -14.45 8.49 -17.77
C HIS A 254 -15.76 7.75 -17.83
N PHE A 255 -16.81 8.44 -18.22
CA PHE A 255 -18.10 7.81 -18.47
C PHE A 255 -18.11 7.15 -19.84
N ASP A 256 -18.50 5.87 -19.93
CA ASP A 256 -18.67 5.12 -21.16
C ASP A 256 -20.17 5.00 -21.50
N GLU A 257 -20.60 5.81 -22.46
CA GLU A 257 -22.01 5.85 -22.91
C GLU A 257 -22.51 4.49 -23.43
N SER A 258 -21.62 3.66 -23.98
CA SER A 258 -22.01 2.37 -24.57
C SER A 258 -22.49 1.36 -23.54
N ILE A 259 -22.07 1.51 -22.30
CA ILE A 259 -22.48 0.64 -21.18
C ILE A 259 -23.15 1.42 -20.05
N ASN A 260 -23.30 2.73 -20.23
CA ASN A 260 -23.90 3.65 -19.25
C ASN A 260 -23.27 3.52 -17.85
N ALA A 261 -21.94 3.57 -17.78
CA ALA A 261 -21.20 3.38 -16.53
C ALA A 261 -19.83 4.09 -16.59
N TRP A 262 -19.33 4.46 -15.41
CA TRP A 262 -17.99 4.94 -15.26
C TRP A 262 -16.96 3.81 -15.43
N GLN A 263 -15.89 4.11 -16.14
CA GLN A 263 -14.77 3.22 -16.36
C GLN A 263 -13.51 3.87 -15.81
N ALA A 264 -12.75 3.14 -15.01
CA ALA A 264 -11.55 3.64 -14.35
C ALA A 264 -10.33 2.76 -14.62
N TYR A 265 -9.18 3.41 -14.83
CA TYR A 265 -7.90 2.75 -15.05
C TYR A 265 -6.82 3.43 -14.22
N ALA A 266 -5.98 2.62 -13.56
CA ALA A 266 -4.78 3.11 -12.91
C ALA A 266 -3.53 2.81 -13.76
N TYR A 267 -2.60 3.73 -13.74
CA TYR A 267 -1.32 3.65 -14.44
C TYR A 267 -0.21 3.65 -13.40
N ALA A 268 0.56 2.57 -13.35
CA ALA A 268 1.67 2.45 -12.42
C ALA A 268 3.00 2.33 -13.17
N THR A 269 3.95 3.18 -12.81
CA THR A 269 5.32 3.13 -13.34
C THR A 269 6.18 2.16 -12.54
N ILE A 270 7.37 1.92 -13.04
CA ILE A 270 8.45 1.21 -12.34
C ILE A 270 9.78 1.82 -12.74
N ASP A 271 10.61 2.12 -11.72
CA ASP A 271 12.02 2.47 -11.89
C ASP A 271 12.89 1.52 -11.04
N GLY A 272 14.16 1.33 -11.39
CA GLY A 272 15.02 0.33 -10.73
C GLY A 272 14.89 -1.09 -11.31
N ALA A 273 13.79 -1.42 -11.99
CA ALA A 273 13.60 -2.67 -12.74
C ALA A 273 12.97 -2.38 -14.10
N SER A 274 13.06 -3.31 -15.05
CA SER A 274 12.42 -3.20 -16.37
C SER A 274 11.20 -4.12 -16.41
N ASP A 275 10.02 -3.62 -16.03
CA ASP A 275 8.77 -4.38 -15.99
C ASP A 275 7.60 -3.66 -16.68
N PHE A 276 7.90 -2.63 -17.46
CA PHE A 276 6.93 -1.84 -18.21
C PHE A 276 5.94 -1.02 -17.33
N VAL A 277 5.29 -0.03 -17.96
CA VAL A 277 4.17 0.67 -17.31
C VAL A 277 2.97 -0.28 -17.24
N THR A 278 2.42 -0.42 -16.06
CA THR A 278 1.31 -1.34 -15.77
C THR A 278 -0.02 -0.58 -15.84
N ILE A 279 -0.98 -1.08 -16.62
CA ILE A 279 -2.35 -0.56 -16.66
C ILE A 279 -3.24 -1.52 -15.88
N ILE A 280 -3.92 -1.00 -14.87
CA ILE A 280 -4.78 -1.75 -13.96
C ILE A 280 -6.24 -1.38 -14.27
N ASN A 281 -7.07 -2.38 -14.48
CA ASN A 281 -8.51 -2.21 -14.64
C ASN A 281 -9.14 -2.12 -13.24
N LEU A 282 -9.86 -1.02 -12.96
CA LEU A 282 -10.59 -0.76 -11.73
C LEU A 282 -12.12 -0.95 -11.90
N ASN A 283 -12.61 -1.32 -13.09
CA ASN A 283 -14.03 -1.38 -13.44
C ASN A 283 -14.78 -2.52 -12.73
N GLN A 284 -14.09 -3.35 -11.98
CA GLN A 284 -14.68 -4.42 -11.18
C GLN A 284 -14.70 -4.08 -9.68
N LEU A 285 -14.38 -2.85 -9.31
CA LEU A 285 -14.53 -2.40 -7.92
C LEU A 285 -16.04 -2.44 -7.54
N PRO A 286 -16.38 -2.76 -6.29
CA PRO A 286 -15.52 -2.99 -5.12
C PRO A 286 -14.89 -4.40 -5.04
N ASN A 287 -15.10 -5.24 -6.00
CA ASN A 287 -14.98 -6.68 -5.92
C ASN A 287 -13.58 -7.20 -6.28
N SER A 288 -12.98 -6.67 -7.32
CA SER A 288 -11.66 -7.12 -7.77
C SER A 288 -10.99 -6.09 -8.64
N VAL A 289 -9.72 -6.28 -8.86
CA VAL A 289 -8.90 -5.52 -9.81
C VAL A 289 -8.13 -6.48 -10.70
N SER A 290 -7.87 -6.07 -11.94
CA SER A 290 -7.15 -6.93 -12.88
C SER A 290 -6.12 -6.17 -13.69
N LEU A 291 -5.08 -6.89 -14.13
CA LEU A 291 -4.10 -6.36 -15.06
C LEU A 291 -4.71 -6.29 -16.47
N VAL A 292 -4.77 -5.10 -17.07
CA VAL A 292 -5.16 -4.95 -18.48
C VAL A 292 -4.00 -5.35 -19.37
N GLU A 293 -2.92 -4.58 -19.31
CA GLU A 293 -1.70 -4.85 -20.07
C GLU A 293 -0.48 -4.25 -19.39
N LYS A 294 0.71 -4.66 -19.86
CA LYS A 294 1.97 -3.96 -19.63
C LYS A 294 2.41 -3.31 -20.93
N ASN A 295 2.55 -1.99 -20.92
CA ASN A 295 2.99 -1.27 -22.13
C ASN A 295 4.41 -1.68 -22.51
N THR A 296 4.57 -2.31 -23.68
CA THR A 296 5.86 -2.85 -24.14
C THR A 296 6.78 -1.81 -24.76
N VAL A 297 6.33 -0.57 -24.94
CA VAL A 297 7.11 0.51 -25.57
C VAL A 297 8.01 1.21 -24.55
N VAL A 298 7.53 1.42 -23.32
CA VAL A 298 8.27 2.02 -22.22
C VAL A 298 8.50 0.97 -21.15
N THR A 299 9.75 0.51 -21.02
CA THR A 299 10.11 -0.58 -20.10
C THR A 299 10.43 -0.10 -18.69
N LYS A 300 10.58 1.23 -18.51
CA LYS A 300 10.98 1.88 -17.27
C LYS A 300 10.60 3.35 -17.34
N ALA A 301 9.94 3.85 -16.32
CA ALA A 301 9.67 5.26 -16.11
C ALA A 301 9.71 5.57 -14.61
N HIS A 302 10.15 6.78 -14.25
CA HIS A 302 10.22 7.20 -12.86
C HIS A 302 8.84 7.55 -12.36
N ASN A 303 8.22 8.58 -12.92
CA ASN A 303 6.92 9.08 -12.52
C ASN A 303 5.90 9.05 -13.67
N VAL A 304 4.62 9.21 -13.32
CA VAL A 304 3.50 9.43 -14.24
C VAL A 304 2.65 10.58 -13.72
N TYR A 305 2.18 11.41 -14.64
CA TYR A 305 1.24 12.49 -14.32
C TYR A 305 0.08 12.48 -15.32
N ILE A 306 -1.08 12.96 -14.92
CA ILE A 306 -2.22 13.14 -15.83
C ILE A 306 -2.64 14.60 -15.79
N SER A 307 -2.48 15.28 -16.93
CA SER A 307 -2.87 16.67 -17.12
C SER A 307 -4.35 16.79 -17.46
N ASN A 308 -4.93 17.94 -17.10
CA ASN A 308 -6.31 18.31 -17.45
C ASN A 308 -7.39 17.46 -16.76
N VAL A 309 -7.11 17.00 -15.54
CA VAL A 309 -8.06 16.25 -14.73
C VAL A 309 -8.30 16.91 -13.38
N ASP A 310 -9.48 16.69 -12.83
CA ASP A 310 -9.78 16.91 -11.41
C ASP A 310 -9.23 15.74 -10.61
N HIS A 311 -8.33 16.02 -9.66
CA HIS A 311 -7.62 14.96 -8.91
C HIS A 311 -8.47 14.32 -7.79
N THR A 312 -9.62 14.89 -7.42
CA THR A 312 -10.57 14.28 -6.49
C THR A 312 -11.39 13.21 -7.18
N LEU A 313 -11.97 13.55 -8.33
CA LEU A 313 -12.83 12.65 -9.09
C LEU A 313 -12.05 11.86 -10.15
N ASN A 314 -10.81 12.22 -10.45
CA ASN A 314 -9.96 11.64 -11.52
C ASN A 314 -10.62 11.73 -12.93
N ILE A 315 -11.45 12.74 -13.18
CA ILE A 315 -12.16 12.98 -14.44
C ILE A 315 -11.59 14.17 -15.20
N THR A 316 -11.89 14.25 -16.47
CA THR A 316 -11.48 15.38 -17.33
C THR A 316 -12.08 16.70 -16.85
N LEU A 317 -11.28 17.76 -16.85
CA LEU A 317 -11.74 19.13 -16.61
C LEU A 317 -12.56 19.66 -17.79
N PRO A 318 -13.53 20.57 -17.57
CA PRO A 318 -14.43 21.09 -18.59
C PRO A 318 -13.70 21.64 -19.81
N GLY A 319 -14.10 21.22 -21.01
CA GLY A 319 -13.57 21.74 -22.26
C GLY A 319 -12.10 21.37 -22.56
N LEU A 320 -11.46 20.54 -21.74
CA LEU A 320 -10.07 20.14 -21.90
C LEU A 320 -9.92 18.70 -22.40
N THR A 321 -8.75 18.38 -22.95
CA THR A 321 -8.38 17.03 -23.35
C THR A 321 -7.34 16.49 -22.35
N PRO A 322 -7.61 15.38 -21.67
CA PRO A 322 -6.67 14.79 -20.73
C PRO A 322 -5.52 14.12 -21.49
N SER A 323 -4.33 14.19 -20.92
CA SER A 323 -3.18 13.46 -21.43
C SER A 323 -2.31 12.95 -20.28
N LEU A 324 -1.74 11.77 -20.48
CA LEU A 324 -0.83 11.16 -19.51
C LEU A 324 0.62 11.47 -19.90
N GLN A 325 1.41 11.96 -18.97
CA GLN A 325 2.85 12.18 -19.14
C GLN A 325 3.63 11.06 -18.44
N LEU A 326 4.44 10.32 -19.16
CA LEU A 326 5.49 9.47 -18.60
C LEU A 326 6.77 10.28 -18.42
N ILE A 327 7.35 10.21 -17.24
CA ILE A 327 8.40 11.09 -16.75
C ILE A 327 9.60 10.23 -16.34
N GLY A 328 10.83 10.70 -16.59
CA GLY A 328 12.04 9.96 -16.25
C GLY A 328 12.14 8.60 -16.92
N SER A 329 11.60 8.47 -18.13
CA SER A 329 11.53 7.18 -18.81
C SER A 329 12.87 6.80 -19.46
N ASN A 330 13.03 5.52 -19.80
CA ASN A 330 14.18 5.04 -20.56
C ASN A 330 14.17 5.49 -22.04
N ARG A 331 13.31 6.45 -22.38
CA ARG A 331 13.21 7.06 -23.69
C ARG A 331 13.46 8.57 -23.62
N PHE A 332 13.82 9.15 -24.75
CA PHE A 332 14.00 10.60 -24.92
C PHE A 332 14.95 11.25 -23.91
N GLY A 333 15.91 10.49 -23.36
CA GLY A 333 16.83 11.00 -22.34
C GLY A 333 16.20 11.25 -20.98
N GLY A 334 15.02 10.64 -20.70
CA GLY A 334 14.28 10.84 -19.46
C GLY A 334 13.35 12.05 -19.45
N ALA A 335 13.25 12.79 -20.55
CA ALA A 335 12.28 13.88 -20.66
C ALA A 335 10.83 13.35 -20.61
N PHE A 336 9.90 14.18 -20.15
CA PHE A 336 8.48 13.82 -20.15
C PHE A 336 7.96 13.58 -21.57
N HIS A 337 6.99 12.67 -21.70
CA HIS A 337 6.37 12.34 -22.98
C HIS A 337 4.88 12.09 -22.80
N SER A 338 4.06 12.71 -23.68
CA SER A 338 2.61 12.67 -23.56
C SER A 338 1.98 11.50 -24.31
N TYR A 339 0.95 10.92 -23.69
CA TYR A 339 0.14 9.81 -24.20
C TYR A 339 -1.33 10.19 -24.18
N SER A 340 -2.06 9.71 -25.19
CA SER A 340 -3.51 9.88 -25.30
C SER A 340 -4.24 8.99 -24.30
N LEU A 341 -5.28 9.54 -23.68
CA LEU A 341 -6.26 8.84 -22.86
C LEU A 341 -7.61 8.64 -23.59
N ALA A 342 -7.65 8.82 -24.91
CA ALA A 342 -8.86 8.55 -25.71
C ALA A 342 -9.26 7.06 -25.69
N THR A 343 -8.32 6.16 -25.43
CA THR A 343 -8.56 4.75 -25.13
C THR A 343 -7.77 4.41 -23.88
N PRO A 344 -8.35 4.61 -22.68
CA PRO A 344 -7.60 4.54 -21.41
C PRO A 344 -6.98 3.18 -21.10
N SER A 345 -7.53 2.09 -21.66
CA SER A 345 -6.97 0.74 -21.52
C SER A 345 -5.65 0.53 -22.26
N THR A 346 -5.21 1.49 -23.11
CA THR A 346 -3.97 1.39 -23.89
C THR A 346 -3.23 2.71 -23.91
N LEU A 347 -1.88 2.71 -23.90
CA LEU A 347 -1.07 3.91 -24.01
C LEU A 347 -0.67 4.17 -25.47
N THR A 348 -1.26 5.18 -26.09
CA THR A 348 -0.91 5.64 -27.43
C THR A 348 -0.11 6.95 -27.33
N GLY A 349 1.16 6.92 -27.74
CA GLY A 349 2.02 8.10 -27.71
C GLY A 349 1.49 9.22 -28.61
N LEU A 350 1.47 10.44 -28.08
CA LEU A 350 1.17 11.65 -28.84
C LEU A 350 2.43 12.19 -29.53
N ALA A 351 2.25 12.94 -30.60
CA ALA A 351 3.35 13.62 -31.23
C ALA A 351 3.96 14.65 -30.27
N ASN A 352 5.28 14.64 -30.16
CA ASN A 352 6.05 15.54 -29.32
C ASN A 352 7.18 16.14 -30.10
N ASN A 353 7.23 17.49 -30.18
CA ASN A 353 8.26 18.21 -30.91
C ASN A 353 9.34 18.83 -30.03
N TYR A 354 9.39 18.50 -28.73
CA TYR A 354 10.41 19.10 -27.92
C TYR A 354 11.69 18.24 -27.91
N PHE A 355 12.81 18.92 -27.97
CA PHE A 355 14.13 18.33 -27.84
C PHE A 355 14.89 19.11 -26.78
N GLY A 356 15.28 18.44 -25.67
CA GLY A 356 16.23 19.01 -24.75
C GLY A 356 15.66 19.61 -23.47
N SER A 357 14.52 19.12 -22.97
CA SER A 357 14.12 19.42 -21.58
C SER A 357 15.16 18.93 -20.56
N GLY A 358 15.96 17.94 -20.94
CA GLY A 358 16.79 17.20 -20.03
C GLY A 358 16.02 16.04 -19.41
N TYR A 359 16.52 15.52 -18.30
CA TYR A 359 15.79 14.56 -17.50
C TYR A 359 14.69 15.28 -16.69
N THR A 360 13.45 14.87 -16.82
CA THR A 360 12.35 15.29 -15.94
C THR A 360 12.25 14.30 -14.80
N HIS A 361 12.32 14.76 -13.55
CA HIS A 361 12.22 13.90 -12.38
C HIS A 361 10.75 13.71 -11.98
N ASP A 362 10.01 14.81 -11.85
CA ASP A 362 8.59 14.81 -11.53
C ASP A 362 7.87 15.93 -12.30
N GLY A 363 6.55 15.95 -12.28
CA GLY A 363 5.76 16.96 -12.97
C GLY A 363 4.35 17.15 -12.44
N ALA A 364 3.86 18.36 -12.65
CA ALA A 364 2.48 18.75 -12.40
C ALA A 364 1.96 19.56 -13.58
N SER A 365 0.66 19.87 -13.61
CA SER A 365 0.14 20.81 -14.60
C SER A 365 -0.89 21.78 -14.01
N ILE A 366 -0.96 22.95 -14.62
CA ILE A 366 -1.94 23.98 -14.31
C ILE A 366 -2.62 24.45 -15.58
N ASN A 367 -3.81 25.02 -15.45
CA ASN A 367 -4.57 25.55 -16.58
C ASN A 367 -4.73 27.06 -16.44
N ILE A 368 -4.07 27.82 -17.31
CA ILE A 368 -4.12 29.26 -17.35
C ILE A 368 -5.33 29.71 -18.18
N THR A 369 -6.28 30.39 -17.54
CA THR A 369 -7.50 30.90 -18.16
C THR A 369 -7.56 32.42 -18.19
N ASP A 370 -6.63 33.09 -17.49
CA ASP A 370 -6.50 34.55 -17.48
C ASP A 370 -5.70 35.07 -18.70
N ASN A 371 -5.42 36.38 -18.72
CA ASN A 371 -4.72 37.04 -19.83
C ASN A 371 -3.34 36.45 -20.19
N ARG A 372 -2.73 35.64 -19.29
CA ARG A 372 -1.46 34.98 -19.57
C ARG A 372 -1.59 33.96 -20.69
N LYS A 373 -2.76 33.33 -20.89
CA LYS A 373 -3.00 32.36 -21.97
C LYS A 373 -2.73 33.00 -23.37
N GLU A 374 -3.11 34.25 -23.57
CA GLU A 374 -2.92 34.96 -24.84
C GLU A 374 -1.57 35.64 -24.91
N SER A 375 -1.14 36.29 -23.81
CA SER A 375 0.07 37.10 -23.81
C SER A 375 1.36 36.31 -23.63
N GLN A 376 1.31 35.11 -23.02
CA GLN A 376 2.51 34.33 -22.69
C GLN A 376 2.51 32.93 -23.32
N CYS A 377 1.33 32.29 -23.45
CA CYS A 377 1.21 30.99 -24.11
C CYS A 377 0.92 31.10 -25.63
N ASP A 378 0.61 32.30 -26.16
CA ASP A 378 0.15 32.52 -27.56
C ASP A 378 -1.04 31.58 -27.91
N THR A 379 -1.93 31.32 -26.96
CA THR A 379 -3.08 30.41 -27.12
C THR A 379 -4.33 31.24 -27.36
N ARG A 380 -5.06 30.96 -28.45
CA ARG A 380 -6.36 31.58 -28.77
C ARG A 380 -7.56 30.79 -28.20
N GLY A 381 -7.33 29.67 -27.57
CA GLY A 381 -8.34 28.85 -26.93
C GLY A 381 -8.78 29.39 -25.58
N ASP A 382 -9.66 28.67 -24.88
CA ASP A 382 -10.20 29.08 -23.59
C ASP A 382 -9.19 28.95 -22.44
N SER A 383 -8.17 28.11 -22.58
CA SER A 383 -7.10 27.92 -21.61
C SER A 383 -5.77 27.52 -22.25
N CYS A 384 -4.69 27.67 -21.47
CA CYS A 384 -3.36 27.16 -21.81
C CYS A 384 -2.98 26.13 -20.74
N THR A 385 -2.73 24.89 -21.13
CA THR A 385 -2.19 23.85 -20.24
C THR A 385 -0.68 24.04 -20.11
N VAL A 386 -0.23 24.36 -18.92
CA VAL A 386 1.18 24.52 -18.58
C VAL A 386 1.65 23.33 -17.76
N PHE A 387 2.61 22.57 -18.27
CA PHE A 387 3.29 21.50 -17.54
C PHE A 387 4.47 22.08 -16.76
N ILE A 388 4.56 21.73 -15.50
CA ILE A 388 5.64 22.10 -14.58
C ILE A 388 6.59 20.93 -14.54
N ASP A 389 7.80 21.13 -15.05
CA ASP A 389 8.87 20.12 -15.18
C ASP A 389 9.90 20.34 -14.06
N PHE A 390 9.93 19.44 -13.07
CA PHE A 390 10.94 19.38 -12.03
C PHE A 390 12.07 18.47 -12.51
N ASN A 391 13.23 19.05 -12.87
CA ASN A 391 14.22 18.35 -13.69
C ASN A 391 15.58 18.11 -13.00
N GLU A 392 15.59 17.96 -11.69
CA GLU A 392 16.78 17.80 -10.82
C GLU A 392 17.66 19.07 -10.70
N LYS A 393 17.48 20.09 -11.53
CA LYS A 393 18.34 21.31 -11.54
C LYS A 393 17.58 22.60 -11.40
N GLU A 394 16.42 22.66 -12.03
CA GLU A 394 15.61 23.86 -12.18
C GLU A 394 14.15 23.48 -12.42
N VAL A 395 13.21 24.35 -12.14
CA VAL A 395 11.82 24.15 -12.54
C VAL A 395 11.59 24.82 -13.90
N LYS A 396 10.99 24.09 -14.85
CA LYS A 396 10.62 24.61 -16.17
C LYS A 396 9.12 24.60 -16.38
N LEU A 397 8.64 25.61 -17.07
CA LEU A 397 7.23 25.73 -17.47
C LEU A 397 7.13 25.50 -18.98
N TRP A 398 6.31 24.51 -19.36
CA TRP A 398 6.11 24.15 -20.76
C TRP A 398 4.65 24.32 -21.14
N ASN A 399 4.38 25.06 -22.23
CA ASN A 399 3.05 25.02 -22.84
C ASN A 399 2.88 23.69 -23.59
N ILE A 400 1.95 22.86 -23.10
CA ILE A 400 1.59 21.56 -23.67
C ILE A 400 0.15 21.52 -24.20
N THR A 401 -0.49 22.66 -24.37
CA THR A 401 -1.86 22.79 -24.92
C THR A 401 -1.98 22.04 -26.26
N ASP A 402 -0.98 22.18 -27.12
CA ASP A 402 -0.78 21.32 -28.28
C ASP A 402 0.49 20.49 -28.08
N THR A 403 0.33 19.20 -27.80
CA THR A 403 1.45 18.30 -27.55
C THR A 403 2.37 18.14 -28.77
N SER A 404 1.87 18.44 -30.01
CA SER A 404 2.67 18.42 -31.23
C SER A 404 3.54 19.69 -31.40
N ALA A 405 3.27 20.74 -30.62
CA ALA A 405 3.93 22.03 -30.66
C ALA A 405 4.35 22.55 -29.28
N THR A 406 4.76 21.65 -28.36
CA THR A 406 5.23 21.96 -27.01
C THR A 406 6.33 23.03 -27.03
N THR A 407 6.18 24.09 -26.22
CA THR A 407 7.13 25.20 -26.12
C THR A 407 7.53 25.51 -24.69
N LEU A 408 8.81 25.81 -24.47
CA LEU A 408 9.30 26.29 -23.17
C LEU A 408 8.83 27.73 -22.97
N LEU A 409 8.17 28.00 -21.83
CA LEU A 409 7.73 29.35 -21.46
C LEU A 409 8.81 30.02 -20.61
N GLY A 410 9.20 29.41 -19.47
CA GLY A 410 10.15 29.99 -18.54
C GLY A 410 10.88 28.94 -17.70
N THR A 411 11.88 29.42 -16.97
CA THR A 411 12.70 28.61 -16.06
C THR A 411 12.87 29.35 -14.75
N GLY A 412 12.63 28.69 -13.61
CA GLY A 412 12.86 29.20 -12.26
C GLY A 412 14.09 28.53 -11.62
N GLU A 413 14.92 29.32 -10.97
CA GLU A 413 16.10 28.86 -10.23
C GLU A 413 16.08 29.40 -8.79
N TYR A 414 16.78 28.72 -7.87
CA TYR A 414 17.05 29.17 -6.50
C TYR A 414 18.53 29.03 -6.20
N ASN A 415 18.98 29.63 -5.08
CA ASN A 415 20.41 29.74 -4.78
C ASN A 415 20.77 29.67 -3.27
N ASP A 416 19.88 29.10 -2.45
CA ASP A 416 20.08 28.94 -1.01
C ASP A 416 20.97 27.75 -0.66
N VAL A 417 21.23 26.86 -1.61
CA VAL A 417 22.22 25.79 -1.56
C VAL A 417 23.16 25.87 -2.76
N ALA A 418 24.34 25.26 -2.63
CA ALA A 418 25.30 25.19 -3.74
C ALA A 418 24.69 24.41 -4.92
N LYS A 419 24.88 24.87 -6.16
CA LYS A 419 24.34 24.21 -7.37
C LYS A 419 24.70 22.71 -7.48
N SER A 420 25.82 22.28 -6.89
CA SER A 420 26.21 20.86 -6.83
C SER A 420 25.36 20.01 -5.88
N ASN A 421 24.61 20.66 -4.99
CA ASN A 421 23.75 20.03 -3.97
C ASN A 421 22.28 20.28 -4.25
N GLN A 422 21.95 20.97 -5.34
CA GLN A 422 20.56 21.18 -5.78
C GLN A 422 20.02 19.91 -6.43
N TYR A 423 18.82 19.54 -6.03
CA TYR A 423 18.06 18.44 -6.64
C TYR A 423 16.56 18.77 -6.68
N VAL A 424 16.17 19.55 -7.69
CA VAL A 424 14.76 19.91 -7.94
C VAL A 424 13.97 18.62 -8.14
N HIS A 425 13.25 18.21 -7.11
CA HIS A 425 12.63 16.89 -7.02
C HIS A 425 11.19 16.90 -7.51
N SER A 426 10.33 17.65 -6.85
CA SER A 426 8.89 17.62 -7.06
C SER A 426 8.24 18.96 -6.68
N GLY A 427 6.93 19.06 -6.84
CA GLY A 427 6.18 20.22 -6.40
C GLY A 427 4.76 20.25 -6.93
N TRP A 428 4.01 21.31 -6.58
CA TRP A 428 2.62 21.46 -6.96
C TRP A 428 2.23 22.93 -7.14
N GLY A 429 1.28 23.20 -8.05
CA GLY A 429 0.71 24.53 -8.26
C GLY A 429 -0.42 24.86 -7.28
N THR A 430 -0.57 26.14 -6.92
CA THR A 430 -1.75 26.62 -6.20
C THR A 430 -3.00 26.56 -7.08
N GLU A 431 -4.20 26.39 -6.46
CA GLU A 431 -5.47 26.31 -7.19
C GLU A 431 -5.78 27.57 -8.00
N ASP A 432 -5.24 28.71 -7.58
CA ASP A 432 -5.35 30.01 -8.30
C ASP A 432 -4.34 30.17 -9.45
N ASN A 433 -3.49 29.18 -9.66
CA ASN A 433 -2.44 29.17 -10.69
C ASN A 433 -1.46 30.36 -10.61
N GLN A 434 -1.19 30.88 -9.39
CA GLN A 434 -0.28 32.00 -9.19
C GLN A 434 1.08 31.61 -8.59
N HIS A 435 1.15 30.43 -7.93
CA HIS A 435 2.36 29.99 -7.25
C HIS A 435 2.64 28.51 -7.49
N ILE A 436 3.92 28.14 -7.34
CA ILE A 436 4.39 26.75 -7.34
C ILE A 436 5.17 26.54 -6.05
N PHE A 437 4.87 25.45 -5.34
CA PHE A 437 5.66 24.91 -4.24
C PHE A 437 6.67 23.91 -4.81
N LEU A 438 7.94 24.04 -4.42
CA LEU A 438 9.05 23.23 -4.94
C LEU A 438 9.82 22.58 -3.81
N HIS A 439 10.12 21.29 -3.96
CA HIS A 439 10.96 20.47 -3.09
C HIS A 439 12.33 20.18 -3.69
N ASP A 440 13.35 20.13 -2.82
CA ASP A 440 14.72 19.68 -3.13
C ASP A 440 15.06 18.51 -2.20
N GLU A 441 15.16 17.30 -2.71
CA GLU A 441 15.28 16.06 -1.91
C GLU A 441 16.67 15.91 -1.22
N PHE A 442 17.67 16.72 -1.56
CA PHE A 442 19.03 16.56 -1.04
C PHE A 442 19.55 17.76 -0.25
N ASP A 443 18.83 18.84 -0.17
CA ASP A 443 19.29 20.04 0.50
C ASP A 443 19.40 19.88 2.03
N GLU A 444 18.59 19.02 2.67
CA GLU A 444 18.76 18.68 4.08
C GLU A 444 19.95 17.75 4.30
N LYS A 445 20.13 16.76 3.43
CA LYS A 445 21.17 15.75 3.59
C LYS A 445 22.54 16.27 3.18
N ASP A 446 22.66 16.79 1.98
CA ASP A 446 23.91 17.25 1.38
C ASP A 446 24.13 18.76 1.57
N GLY A 447 23.05 19.57 1.62
CA GLY A 447 23.08 21.02 1.85
C GLY A 447 23.10 21.41 3.32
N GLY A 448 22.59 20.56 4.22
CA GLY A 448 22.60 20.79 5.67
C GLY A 448 21.48 21.70 6.16
N LEU A 449 20.46 21.98 5.34
CA LEU A 449 19.29 22.76 5.72
C LEU A 449 18.35 21.93 6.61
N ASN A 450 17.35 22.58 7.19
CA ASN A 450 16.13 21.94 7.62
C ASN A 450 15.21 21.76 6.40
N SER A 451 14.13 20.93 6.52
CA SER A 451 13.11 20.81 5.49
C SER A 451 12.75 22.18 4.91
N THR A 452 12.89 22.37 3.59
CA THR A 452 12.75 23.71 2.98
C THR A 452 11.96 23.66 1.69
N VAL A 453 10.70 24.10 1.74
CA VAL A 453 9.84 24.27 0.57
C VAL A 453 9.97 25.69 0.02
N ARG A 454 10.27 25.81 -1.26
CA ARG A 454 10.44 27.08 -1.96
C ARG A 454 9.18 27.43 -2.70
N ILE A 455 8.78 28.70 -2.67
CA ILE A 455 7.57 29.18 -3.32
C ILE A 455 7.96 30.11 -4.45
N PHE A 456 7.54 29.74 -5.67
CA PHE A 456 7.75 30.52 -6.90
C PHE A 456 6.44 31.20 -7.30
N SER A 457 6.50 32.50 -7.59
CA SER A 457 5.43 33.19 -8.30
C SER A 457 5.54 32.87 -9.79
N ILE A 458 4.40 32.54 -10.39
CA ILE A 458 4.22 32.32 -11.83
C ILE A 458 3.26 33.35 -12.44
N ALA A 459 3.15 34.52 -11.80
CA ALA A 459 2.44 35.66 -12.37
C ALA A 459 3.00 36.05 -13.75
N ASP A 460 4.29 35.82 -13.97
CA ASP A 460 4.94 35.81 -15.28
C ASP A 460 5.47 34.42 -15.59
N LEU A 461 4.80 33.70 -16.50
CA LEU A 461 5.18 32.33 -16.90
C LEU A 461 6.56 32.29 -17.58
N ASN A 462 7.00 33.39 -18.20
CA ASN A 462 8.28 33.48 -18.87
C ASN A 462 9.44 33.71 -17.87
N ASN A 463 9.14 34.12 -16.64
CA ASN A 463 10.14 34.41 -15.63
C ASN A 463 9.65 34.03 -14.22
N PRO A 464 9.48 32.74 -13.93
CA PRO A 464 9.14 32.29 -12.58
C PRO A 464 10.17 32.76 -11.56
N THR A 465 9.75 33.38 -10.47
CA THR A 465 10.65 33.95 -9.45
C THR A 465 10.30 33.44 -8.05
N GLN A 466 11.32 33.09 -7.26
CA GLN A 466 11.11 32.73 -5.86
C GLN A 466 10.64 33.97 -5.07
N VAL A 467 9.50 33.85 -4.40
CA VAL A 467 8.85 34.90 -3.62
C VAL A 467 8.76 34.60 -2.14
N GLY A 468 8.98 33.33 -1.76
CA GLY A 468 8.94 32.89 -0.38
C GLY A 468 9.62 31.54 -0.18
N GLN A 469 9.69 31.14 1.07
CA GLN A 469 10.07 29.78 1.48
C GLN A 469 9.48 29.47 2.85
N TRP A 470 9.20 28.21 3.08
CA TRP A 470 8.95 27.66 4.40
C TRP A 470 10.15 26.83 4.84
N THR A 471 10.54 26.95 6.11
CA THR A 471 11.60 26.12 6.69
C THR A 471 11.06 25.44 7.93
N GLY A 472 11.13 24.12 7.94
CA GLY A 472 10.60 23.28 9.00
C GLY A 472 11.50 23.20 10.24
N PRO A 473 10.98 22.60 11.32
CA PRO A 473 11.71 22.53 12.60
C PRO A 473 12.78 21.42 12.62
N THR A 474 12.78 20.50 11.67
CA THR A 474 13.68 19.33 11.63
C THR A 474 14.46 19.27 10.32
N ARG A 475 15.40 18.34 10.25
CA ARG A 475 16.16 18.03 9.04
C ARG A 475 15.58 16.83 8.26
N ALA A 476 14.37 16.38 8.57
CA ALA A 476 13.71 15.36 7.77
C ALA A 476 13.53 15.88 6.35
N ILE A 477 13.89 15.04 5.37
CA ILE A 477 13.87 15.41 3.95
C ILE A 477 12.42 15.66 3.52
N ASP A 478 12.13 16.78 2.86
CA ASP A 478 10.87 16.99 2.19
C ASP A 478 10.85 16.26 0.83
N HIS A 479 9.68 15.78 0.41
CA HIS A 479 9.61 14.89 -0.74
C HIS A 479 8.50 15.26 -1.71
N ASN A 480 7.24 14.89 -1.46
CA ASN A 480 6.10 15.19 -2.33
C ASN A 480 5.07 16.06 -1.61
N GLY A 481 4.43 16.98 -2.32
CA GLY A 481 3.43 17.83 -1.72
C GLY A 481 2.31 18.23 -2.68
N PHE A 482 1.11 18.47 -2.10
CA PHE A 482 -0.13 18.69 -2.83
C PHE A 482 -0.92 19.85 -2.22
N VAL A 483 -1.52 20.67 -3.06
CA VAL A 483 -2.42 21.77 -2.63
C VAL A 483 -3.87 21.30 -2.71
N ARG A 484 -4.62 21.53 -1.61
CA ARG A 484 -6.08 21.43 -1.58
C ARG A 484 -6.66 22.61 -0.81
N GLY A 485 -7.42 23.45 -1.48
CA GLY A 485 -7.90 24.71 -0.90
C GLY A 485 -6.74 25.59 -0.45
N ASN A 486 -6.73 25.98 0.81
CA ASN A 486 -5.66 26.76 1.43
C ASN A 486 -4.73 25.91 2.33
N ARG A 487 -4.58 24.65 2.03
CA ARG A 487 -3.64 23.74 2.70
C ARG A 487 -2.65 23.14 1.71
N TYR A 488 -1.41 23.00 2.16
CA TYR A 488 -0.36 22.25 1.49
C TYR A 488 0.00 21.05 2.33
N TYR A 489 -0.19 19.86 1.78
CA TYR A 489 0.06 18.58 2.41
C TYR A 489 1.33 17.99 1.83
N MET A 490 2.35 17.77 2.64
CA MET A 490 3.61 17.21 2.15
C MET A 490 4.08 16.02 2.97
N SER A 491 4.65 15.04 2.30
CA SER A 491 5.39 13.96 2.91
C SER A 491 6.83 14.39 3.18
N ASN A 492 7.28 14.18 4.43
CA ASN A 492 8.61 14.57 4.90
C ASN A 492 9.36 13.34 5.42
N TYR A 493 9.47 12.29 4.64
CA TYR A 493 10.12 11.05 5.09
C TYR A 493 10.02 10.80 6.60
N GLU A 494 11.12 10.96 7.36
CA GLU A 494 11.18 10.64 8.80
C GLU A 494 10.33 11.55 9.71
N ARG A 495 9.75 12.65 9.20
CA ARG A 495 8.77 13.46 9.93
C ARG A 495 7.32 13.04 9.63
N GLY A 496 7.09 12.23 8.61
CA GLY A 496 5.75 11.83 8.19
C GLY A 496 5.03 12.90 7.36
N LEU A 497 3.75 13.16 7.65
CA LEU A 497 2.95 14.20 7.01
C LEU A 497 3.15 15.54 7.71
N THR A 498 3.39 16.60 6.93
CA THR A 498 3.32 18.00 7.39
C THR A 498 2.23 18.76 6.64
N VAL A 499 1.47 19.60 7.33
CA VAL A 499 0.39 20.42 6.75
C VAL A 499 0.67 21.89 7.00
N LEU A 500 0.71 22.66 5.90
CA LEU A 500 0.90 24.12 5.96
C LEU A 500 -0.40 24.85 5.62
N ASP A 501 -0.68 25.93 6.32
CA ASP A 501 -1.65 26.93 5.89
C ASP A 501 -0.97 27.82 4.84
N ILE A 502 -1.56 27.87 3.66
CA ILE A 502 -1.11 28.64 2.50
C ILE A 502 -2.09 29.72 2.10
N THR A 503 -2.88 30.21 3.06
CA THR A 503 -3.76 31.38 2.85
C THR A 503 -2.96 32.58 2.30
N ASP A 504 -1.71 32.75 2.74
CA ASP A 504 -0.67 33.55 2.07
C ASP A 504 0.40 32.59 1.53
N PRO A 505 0.36 32.25 0.23
CA PRO A 505 1.31 31.27 -0.33
C PRO A 505 2.78 31.67 -0.20
N ALA A 506 3.09 32.96 -0.16
CA ALA A 506 4.46 33.45 0.01
C ALA A 506 5.01 33.28 1.43
N ASN A 507 4.13 33.11 2.43
CA ASN A 507 4.45 33.00 3.86
C ASN A 507 3.70 31.82 4.50
N PRO A 508 3.95 30.55 4.11
CA PRO A 508 3.26 29.39 4.66
C PRO A 508 3.51 29.21 6.16
N ILE A 509 2.53 28.68 6.87
CA ILE A 509 2.56 28.47 8.32
C ILE A 509 2.33 26.97 8.61
N ASP A 510 3.20 26.36 9.42
CA ASP A 510 3.01 24.98 9.93
C ASP A 510 1.76 24.97 10.86
N VAL A 511 0.75 24.19 10.49
CA VAL A 511 -0.51 24.06 11.23
C VAL A 511 -0.80 22.66 11.71
N GLY A 512 -0.12 21.65 11.16
CA GLY A 512 -0.32 20.27 11.55
C GLY A 512 0.78 19.32 11.06
N PHE A 513 0.96 18.22 11.78
CA PHE A 513 1.80 17.12 11.34
C PHE A 513 1.35 15.80 11.96
N PHE A 514 1.77 14.70 11.32
CA PHE A 514 1.64 13.35 11.85
C PHE A 514 2.92 12.58 11.53
N ASP A 515 3.66 12.19 12.56
CA ASP A 515 4.92 11.48 12.43
C ASP A 515 4.68 9.98 12.23
N THR A 516 4.84 9.50 11.00
CA THR A 516 4.70 8.07 10.66
C THR A 516 5.95 7.26 11.01
N TYR A 517 7.08 7.92 11.28
CA TYR A 517 8.37 7.27 11.56
C TYR A 517 8.94 7.72 12.90
N THR A 518 8.50 7.10 13.97
CA THR A 518 8.80 7.45 15.35
C THR A 518 10.28 7.30 15.82
N PRO A 519 11.19 6.55 15.12
CA PRO A 519 12.58 6.42 15.58
C PRO A 519 13.45 7.67 15.44
N SER A 520 13.20 8.55 14.49
CA SER A 520 13.98 9.79 14.28
C SER A 520 13.32 10.77 13.31
N ASN A 521 13.85 12.01 13.26
CA ASN A 521 13.53 13.06 12.29
C ASN A 521 14.82 13.57 11.61
N ASN A 522 15.70 12.64 11.25
CA ASN A 522 16.96 12.91 10.59
C ASN A 522 16.80 13.04 9.06
N PRO A 523 17.81 13.52 8.33
CA PRO A 523 17.78 13.55 6.87
C PRO A 523 18.03 12.14 6.29
N GLY A 524 17.10 11.21 6.58
CA GLY A 524 17.09 9.83 6.11
C GLY A 524 15.90 9.58 5.16
N PHE A 525 15.96 8.47 4.43
CA PHE A 525 14.95 8.09 3.46
C PHE A 525 14.01 6.99 4.00
N ASN A 526 13.65 7.06 5.29
CA ASN A 526 12.61 6.23 5.91
C ASN A 526 11.36 7.08 6.13
N GLY A 527 10.21 6.46 6.41
CA GLY A 527 9.00 7.21 6.72
C GLY A 527 8.13 7.49 5.51
N ALA A 528 7.42 8.62 5.50
CA ALA A 528 6.41 8.96 4.51
C ALA A 528 7.00 9.23 3.12
N TRP A 529 6.57 8.42 2.14
CA TRP A 529 6.92 8.61 0.73
C TRP A 529 5.99 9.59 0.03
N GLY A 530 4.68 9.36 0.11
CA GLY A 530 3.65 10.13 -0.57
C GLY A 530 2.46 10.41 0.31
N ALA A 531 1.69 11.42 -0.07
CA ALA A 531 0.42 11.76 0.53
C ALA A 531 -0.63 12.00 -0.57
N TYR A 532 -1.89 11.72 -0.28
CA TYR A 532 -3.00 12.04 -1.18
C TYR A 532 -4.14 12.68 -0.38
N PRO A 533 -4.34 13.99 -0.48
CA PRO A 533 -5.35 14.71 0.31
C PRO A 533 -6.68 14.92 -0.41
N PHE A 534 -6.89 14.33 -1.59
CA PHE A 534 -8.02 14.71 -2.46
C PHE A 534 -9.27 13.83 -2.30
N LEU A 535 -9.32 12.86 -1.38
CA LEU A 535 -10.54 12.07 -1.18
C LEU A 535 -11.75 12.98 -0.86
N PRO A 536 -12.94 12.71 -1.43
CA PRO A 536 -14.16 13.45 -1.14
C PRO A 536 -14.51 13.51 0.35
N SER A 537 -14.25 12.44 1.10
CA SER A 537 -14.41 12.40 2.57
C SER A 537 -13.58 13.45 3.32
N GLY A 538 -12.49 13.94 2.71
CA GLY A 538 -11.50 14.81 3.33
C GLY A 538 -10.43 14.04 4.12
N ASN A 539 -10.45 12.71 4.09
CA ASN A 539 -9.39 11.87 4.66
C ASN A 539 -8.11 12.00 3.82
N ILE A 540 -6.97 11.90 4.49
CA ILE A 540 -5.66 11.94 3.86
C ILE A 540 -5.08 10.53 3.86
N LEU A 541 -4.62 10.07 2.71
CA LEU A 541 -3.86 8.84 2.59
C LEU A 541 -2.36 9.18 2.66
N VAL A 542 -1.60 8.39 3.40
CA VAL A 542 -0.13 8.50 3.44
C VAL A 542 0.47 7.12 3.30
N SER A 543 1.42 6.98 2.39
CA SER A 543 2.26 5.78 2.29
C SER A 543 3.56 5.99 3.05
N ASP A 544 3.92 5.02 3.87
CA ASP A 544 5.18 4.98 4.59
C ASP A 544 6.02 3.79 4.11
N ILE A 545 7.29 4.04 3.79
CA ILE A 545 8.20 3.05 3.20
C ILE A 545 8.31 1.79 4.06
N GLY A 546 8.44 1.97 5.37
CA GLY A 546 8.73 0.89 6.31
C GLY A 546 7.52 0.32 7.02
N SER A 547 6.38 1.03 7.01
CA SER A 547 5.22 0.68 7.83
C SER A 547 3.90 0.53 7.07
N GLY A 548 3.74 1.06 5.86
CA GLY A 548 2.57 0.78 5.02
C GLY A 548 1.62 1.95 4.84
N LEU A 549 0.30 1.74 4.97
CA LEU A 549 -0.75 2.72 4.69
C LEU A 549 -1.26 3.37 5.98
N TYR A 550 -1.32 4.70 5.99
CA TYR A 550 -1.99 5.49 7.01
C TYR A 550 -3.19 6.23 6.41
N ILE A 551 -4.30 6.21 7.13
CA ILE A 551 -5.50 6.99 6.83
C ILE A 551 -5.64 8.01 7.96
N LEU A 552 -5.57 9.30 7.63
CA LEU A 552 -5.48 10.39 8.59
C LEU A 552 -6.65 11.35 8.41
N LYS A 553 -7.01 12.02 9.52
CA LYS A 553 -8.04 13.07 9.54
C LYS A 553 -7.43 14.42 9.88
N ASP A 554 -7.68 15.41 9.03
CA ASP A 554 -7.18 16.75 9.20
C ASP A 554 -8.10 17.60 10.10
N ARG A 555 -7.59 17.99 11.27
CA ARG A 555 -8.22 18.97 12.16
C ARG A 555 -7.77 20.41 11.90
N THR A 556 -6.75 20.63 11.06
CA THR A 556 -6.31 22.00 10.69
C THR A 556 -7.37 22.75 9.89
N LEU A 557 -8.36 22.01 9.36
CA LEU A 557 -9.52 22.57 8.67
C LEU A 557 -10.56 23.20 9.62
N GLU A 558 -10.41 23.04 10.95
CA GLU A 558 -11.22 23.75 11.92
C GLU A 558 -10.77 25.23 11.98
N SER A 559 -11.58 26.10 11.43
CA SER A 559 -11.27 27.52 11.28
C SER A 559 -12.26 28.40 12.03
N ASN A 560 -11.77 29.45 12.69
CA ASN A 560 -12.61 30.48 13.29
C ASN A 560 -13.45 31.24 12.25
N GLN A 561 -12.94 31.32 11.00
CA GLN A 561 -13.67 31.94 9.89
C GLN A 561 -14.74 31.00 9.32
N GLY A 562 -14.72 29.71 9.69
CA GLY A 562 -15.71 28.71 9.31
C GLY A 562 -15.29 27.83 8.14
N LYS A 563 -16.08 26.78 7.97
CA LYS A 563 -15.97 25.81 6.87
C LYS A 563 -17.04 26.10 5.82
N ILE A 564 -16.63 26.12 4.56
CA ILE A 564 -17.53 26.34 3.43
C ILE A 564 -17.85 25.00 2.81
N SER A 565 -19.13 24.64 2.71
CA SER A 565 -19.58 23.39 2.10
C SER A 565 -20.96 23.53 1.47
N PHE A 566 -21.28 22.65 0.54
CA PHE A 566 -22.66 22.44 0.12
C PHE A 566 -23.50 21.94 1.31
N THR A 567 -24.81 22.14 1.22
CA THR A 567 -25.76 21.68 2.25
C THR A 567 -26.05 20.18 2.17
N ALA A 568 -25.73 19.56 1.03
CA ALA A 568 -25.87 18.12 0.76
C ALA A 568 -24.72 17.62 -0.11
N SER A 569 -24.52 16.31 -0.18
CA SER A 569 -23.57 15.65 -1.11
C SER A 569 -24.16 15.43 -2.49
N SER A 570 -25.49 15.38 -2.61
CA SER A 570 -26.20 15.19 -3.88
C SER A 570 -27.55 15.89 -3.86
N ILE A 571 -28.03 16.28 -5.04
CA ILE A 571 -29.39 16.78 -5.30
C ILE A 571 -29.92 16.19 -6.60
N SER A 572 -31.24 16.08 -6.72
CA SER A 572 -31.90 15.70 -7.97
C SER A 572 -32.48 16.93 -8.67
N ALA A 573 -32.54 16.87 -9.97
CA ALA A 573 -33.10 17.91 -10.84
C ALA A 573 -33.93 17.28 -11.94
N SER A 574 -35.05 17.93 -12.28
CA SER A 574 -35.86 17.52 -13.42
C SER A 574 -35.41 18.25 -14.70
N GLN A 575 -35.62 17.64 -15.83
CA GLN A 575 -35.42 18.23 -17.15
C GLN A 575 -36.16 19.61 -17.27
N GLY A 576 -35.47 20.63 -17.76
CA GLY A 576 -36.00 21.97 -17.92
C GLY A 576 -36.11 22.79 -16.62
N GLU A 577 -35.67 22.27 -15.49
CA GLU A 577 -35.69 22.95 -14.19
C GLU A 577 -34.53 23.94 -14.05
N THR A 578 -34.72 24.95 -13.26
CA THR A 578 -33.64 25.75 -12.71
C THR A 578 -33.48 25.45 -11.23
N ILE A 579 -32.42 24.70 -10.91
CA ILE A 579 -32.13 24.32 -9.51
C ILE A 579 -31.38 25.43 -8.78
N THR A 580 -31.58 25.50 -7.48
CA THR A 580 -30.83 26.40 -6.57
C THR A 580 -29.85 25.55 -5.75
N VAL A 581 -28.57 25.80 -5.93
CA VAL A 581 -27.50 25.14 -5.16
C VAL A 581 -27.14 26.02 -3.97
N ASN A 582 -27.23 25.46 -2.78
CA ASN A 582 -27.00 26.15 -1.53
C ASN A 582 -25.64 25.85 -0.92
N VAL A 583 -24.94 26.88 -0.46
CA VAL A 583 -23.60 26.79 0.14
C VAL A 583 -23.62 27.49 1.50
N GLN A 584 -23.15 26.84 2.52
CA GLN A 584 -23.15 27.29 3.90
C GLN A 584 -21.74 27.56 4.43
N ARG A 585 -21.64 28.54 5.33
CA ARG A 585 -20.46 28.86 6.14
C ARG A 585 -20.68 28.34 7.55
N ASN A 586 -20.15 27.10 7.83
CA ASN A 586 -20.40 26.39 9.08
C ASN A 586 -19.30 26.63 10.12
N ASN A 587 -19.65 26.47 11.41
CA ASN A 587 -18.72 26.50 12.55
C ASN A 587 -17.86 27.77 12.66
N ALA A 588 -18.32 28.90 12.09
CA ALA A 588 -17.63 30.18 12.20
C ALA A 588 -17.81 30.75 13.61
N THR A 589 -16.76 30.68 14.43
CA THR A 589 -16.79 31.16 15.84
C THR A 589 -16.39 32.60 15.98
N ALA A 590 -15.59 33.12 15.04
CA ALA A 590 -15.23 34.53 14.94
C ALA A 590 -15.18 34.96 13.45
N PRO A 591 -16.36 35.12 12.79
CA PRO A 591 -16.45 35.40 11.35
C PRO A 591 -16.13 36.85 10.99
N ASP A 592 -15.10 37.44 11.59
CA ASP A 592 -14.76 38.86 11.53
C ASP A 592 -14.10 39.27 10.20
N GLN A 593 -13.74 38.30 9.33
CA GLN A 593 -13.22 38.58 8.01
C GLN A 593 -14.24 38.29 6.92
N ALA A 594 -14.18 39.09 5.84
CA ALA A 594 -14.86 38.74 4.60
C ALA A 594 -14.20 37.54 3.97
N ILE A 595 -14.98 36.57 3.54
CA ILE A 595 -14.46 35.35 2.88
C ILE A 595 -15.14 35.12 1.54
N SER A 596 -14.50 34.35 0.70
CA SER A 596 -15.03 33.88 -0.59
C SER A 596 -14.68 32.42 -0.84
N VAL A 597 -15.42 31.79 -1.76
CA VAL A 597 -15.12 30.49 -2.34
C VAL A 597 -15.50 30.50 -3.81
N ASN A 598 -14.73 29.87 -4.66
CA ASN A 598 -15.10 29.66 -6.04
C ASN A 598 -15.90 28.37 -6.21
N TYR A 599 -16.83 28.36 -7.17
CA TYR A 599 -17.51 27.14 -7.61
C TYR A 599 -17.35 26.96 -9.11
N GLN A 600 -17.30 25.70 -9.56
CA GLN A 600 -17.20 25.30 -10.95
C GLN A 600 -17.98 24.01 -11.16
N LEU A 601 -18.67 23.89 -12.28
CA LEU A 601 -19.30 22.66 -12.73
C LEU A 601 -18.25 21.79 -13.43
N LEU A 602 -18.33 20.47 -13.18
CA LEU A 602 -17.48 19.45 -13.81
C LEU A 602 -18.39 18.47 -14.55
N PRO A 603 -18.02 18.01 -15.78
CA PRO A 603 -18.85 17.11 -16.53
C PRO A 603 -18.90 15.72 -15.89
N GLY A 604 -20.02 15.06 -16.04
CA GLY A 604 -20.27 13.68 -15.68
C GLY A 604 -20.74 12.87 -16.89
N SER A 605 -21.79 12.09 -16.72
CA SER A 605 -22.56 11.52 -17.83
C SER A 605 -23.34 12.61 -18.56
N ALA A 606 -23.86 13.61 -17.82
CA ALA A 606 -24.47 14.81 -18.39
C ALA A 606 -23.42 15.73 -19.04
N LYS A 607 -23.75 16.31 -20.18
CA LYS A 607 -22.85 17.10 -21.03
C LYS A 607 -23.15 18.60 -20.93
N GLU A 608 -22.10 19.38 -20.86
CA GLU A 608 -22.22 20.84 -20.91
C GLU A 608 -22.88 21.32 -22.20
N ASN A 609 -23.72 22.37 -22.07
CA ASN A 609 -24.49 23.00 -23.15
C ASN A 609 -25.57 22.11 -23.81
N SER A 610 -25.62 20.83 -23.54
CA SER A 610 -26.68 19.90 -23.91
C SER A 610 -27.67 19.78 -22.77
N ASP A 611 -27.22 19.27 -21.64
CA ASP A 611 -28.09 18.85 -20.52
C ASP A 611 -28.13 19.90 -19.41
N TYR A 612 -27.11 20.76 -19.33
CA TYR A 612 -27.09 21.89 -18.39
C TYR A 612 -26.25 23.06 -18.95
N THR A 613 -26.56 24.26 -18.44
CA THR A 613 -25.77 25.44 -18.77
C THR A 613 -24.53 25.47 -17.85
N PRO A 614 -23.30 25.50 -18.42
CA PRO A 614 -22.09 25.61 -17.60
C PRO A 614 -22.08 26.87 -16.78
N ALA A 615 -21.63 26.75 -15.53
CA ALA A 615 -21.53 27.87 -14.62
C ALA A 615 -20.27 27.78 -13.77
N ALA A 616 -19.64 28.92 -13.58
CA ALA A 616 -18.56 29.12 -12.62
C ALA A 616 -18.69 30.50 -11.99
N GLY A 617 -18.24 30.66 -10.77
CA GLY A 617 -18.32 31.97 -10.10
C GLY A 617 -17.75 31.96 -8.70
N THR A 618 -17.91 33.07 -7.99
CA THR A 618 -17.42 33.27 -6.63
C THR A 618 -18.57 33.64 -5.70
N LEU A 619 -18.72 32.90 -4.61
CA LEU A 619 -19.61 33.26 -3.51
C LEU A 619 -18.84 34.05 -2.47
N ASN A 620 -19.50 35.14 -1.93
CA ASN A 620 -18.86 36.05 -1.01
C ASN A 620 -19.69 36.21 0.27
N TRP A 621 -19.02 36.18 1.41
CA TRP A 621 -19.54 36.51 2.72
C TRP A 621 -18.82 37.75 3.27
N PRO A 622 -19.48 38.91 3.43
CA PRO A 622 -18.91 40.01 4.19
C PRO A 622 -18.51 39.60 5.61
N ALA A 623 -17.67 40.41 6.25
CA ALA A 623 -17.32 40.22 7.66
C ALA A 623 -18.59 40.08 8.51
N ASN A 624 -18.61 39.10 9.42
CA ASN A 624 -19.74 38.75 10.31
C ASN A 624 -20.98 38.17 9.60
N ASP A 625 -20.90 37.87 8.30
CA ASP A 625 -21.98 37.20 7.58
C ASP A 625 -21.76 35.66 7.62
N THR A 626 -22.76 34.95 8.16
CA THR A 626 -22.82 33.48 8.18
C THR A 626 -24.05 32.94 7.46
N THR A 627 -24.74 33.81 6.73
CA THR A 627 -25.95 33.41 5.98
C THR A 627 -25.59 32.49 4.83
N GLU A 628 -26.48 31.55 4.52
CA GLU A 628 -26.37 30.68 3.37
C GLU A 628 -26.31 31.52 2.08
N LYS A 629 -25.47 31.13 1.15
CA LYS A 629 -25.39 31.68 -0.20
C LYS A 629 -25.83 30.64 -1.21
N SER A 630 -26.29 31.08 -2.36
CA SER A 630 -26.76 30.21 -3.39
C SER A 630 -26.44 30.75 -4.79
N PHE A 631 -26.48 29.86 -5.75
CA PHE A 631 -26.46 30.12 -7.17
C PHE A 631 -27.39 29.18 -7.90
N ASN A 632 -27.78 29.54 -9.11
CA ASN A 632 -28.71 28.78 -9.90
C ASN A 632 -27.98 28.02 -11.04
N ILE A 633 -28.46 26.84 -11.37
CA ILE A 633 -28.04 26.07 -12.53
C ILE A 633 -29.29 25.75 -13.34
N SER A 634 -29.25 26.06 -14.63
CA SER A 634 -30.36 25.73 -15.56
C SER A 634 -30.10 24.36 -16.17
N ILE A 635 -31.04 23.45 -15.97
CA ILE A 635 -31.09 22.14 -16.62
C ILE A 635 -31.82 22.30 -17.93
N SER A 636 -31.26 21.79 -19.02
CA SER A 636 -31.85 21.85 -20.33
C SER A 636 -33.05 20.89 -20.42
N THR A 637 -33.95 21.15 -21.35
CA THR A 637 -34.96 20.17 -21.71
C THR A 637 -34.45 19.37 -22.90
N ASP A 638 -34.26 18.08 -22.73
CA ASP A 638 -33.90 17.24 -23.86
C ASP A 638 -35.13 16.90 -24.69
N THR A 639 -34.89 16.68 -25.97
CA THR A 639 -35.93 16.29 -26.95
C THR A 639 -35.92 14.78 -27.28
N THR A 640 -34.93 14.04 -26.78
CA THR A 640 -34.83 12.59 -26.94
C THR A 640 -35.70 11.89 -25.90
N SER A 641 -36.68 11.12 -26.34
CA SER A 641 -37.68 10.51 -25.47
C SER A 641 -37.20 9.26 -24.69
N GLU A 642 -35.89 8.96 -24.68
CA GLU A 642 -35.32 7.72 -24.14
C GLU A 642 -34.05 7.97 -23.30
N GLU A 643 -33.96 9.14 -22.70
CA GLU A 643 -32.78 9.52 -21.90
C GLU A 643 -32.83 8.91 -20.52
N LEU A 644 -31.72 8.30 -20.11
CA LEU A 644 -31.50 7.74 -18.77
C LEU A 644 -31.19 8.88 -17.79
N GLN A 645 -31.21 8.54 -16.51
CA GLN A 645 -30.69 9.46 -15.49
C GLN A 645 -29.22 9.77 -15.76
N GLU A 646 -28.87 11.04 -15.71
CA GLU A 646 -27.51 11.53 -15.92
C GLU A 646 -27.03 12.28 -14.69
N GLU A 647 -25.73 12.55 -14.63
CA GLU A 647 -25.14 13.32 -13.53
C GLU A 647 -24.04 14.24 -14.00
N PHE A 648 -23.83 15.32 -13.25
CA PHE A 648 -22.67 16.18 -13.30
C PHE A 648 -22.26 16.62 -11.88
N PHE A 649 -21.08 17.21 -11.74
CA PHE A 649 -20.58 17.55 -10.43
C PHE A 649 -20.37 19.06 -10.30
N VAL A 650 -20.44 19.57 -9.07
CA VAL A 650 -20.08 20.95 -8.72
C VAL A 650 -18.99 20.89 -7.66
N ARG A 651 -17.87 21.59 -7.91
CA ARG A 651 -16.73 21.70 -7.02
C ARG A 651 -16.66 23.07 -6.36
N LEU A 652 -16.36 23.12 -5.05
CA LEU A 652 -15.89 24.31 -4.36
C LEU A 652 -14.36 24.31 -4.30
N SER A 653 -13.73 25.47 -4.49
CA SER A 653 -12.28 25.65 -4.48
C SER A 653 -11.88 27.04 -3.97
N GLN A 654 -10.60 27.24 -3.69
CA GLN A 654 -9.98 28.52 -3.34
C GLN A 654 -10.72 29.29 -2.21
N PRO A 655 -10.92 28.68 -1.03
CA PRO A 655 -11.46 29.42 0.11
C PRO A 655 -10.47 30.50 0.54
N SER A 656 -10.96 31.75 0.80
CA SER A 656 -10.10 32.85 1.14
C SER A 656 -10.08 33.17 2.66
N ASN A 657 -9.08 33.96 3.09
CA ASN A 657 -8.98 34.52 4.44
C ASN A 657 -9.17 33.51 5.57
N SER A 658 -8.40 32.41 5.53
CA SER A 658 -8.39 31.32 6.51
C SER A 658 -9.73 30.56 6.67
N ALA A 659 -10.75 30.82 5.84
CA ALA A 659 -11.85 29.87 5.71
C ALA A 659 -11.37 28.58 5.05
N THR A 660 -11.98 27.45 5.37
CA THR A 660 -11.57 26.13 4.86
C THR A 660 -12.71 25.45 4.12
N LEU A 661 -12.37 24.42 3.30
CA LEU A 661 -13.38 23.58 2.69
C LEU A 661 -13.96 22.61 3.74
N GLY A 662 -15.29 22.46 3.75
CA GLY A 662 -15.98 21.53 4.63
C GLY A 662 -16.19 20.15 3.98
N LYS A 663 -16.95 19.30 4.66
CA LYS A 663 -17.19 17.89 4.28
C LYS A 663 -17.73 17.73 2.85
N TYR A 664 -18.66 18.59 2.44
CA TYR A 664 -19.26 18.55 1.11
C TYR A 664 -18.68 19.67 0.24
N SER A 665 -17.43 19.50 -0.20
CA SER A 665 -16.80 20.38 -1.17
C SER A 665 -17.08 20.00 -2.63
N TYR A 666 -17.69 18.82 -2.82
CA TYR A 666 -18.23 18.33 -4.08
C TYR A 666 -19.72 18.02 -3.90
N LEU A 667 -20.51 18.30 -4.95
CA LEU A 667 -21.94 18.04 -5.02
C LEU A 667 -22.22 17.29 -6.32
N THR A 668 -22.91 16.16 -6.23
CA THR A 668 -23.45 15.45 -7.40
C THR A 668 -24.85 15.99 -7.71
N VAL A 669 -25.07 16.39 -8.93
CA VAL A 669 -26.40 16.76 -9.45
C VAL A 669 -26.88 15.65 -10.36
N ASN A 670 -27.95 14.98 -9.96
CA ASN A 670 -28.60 13.91 -10.72
C ASN A 670 -29.75 14.50 -11.53
N ILE A 671 -29.70 14.46 -12.86
CA ILE A 671 -30.78 14.86 -13.76
C ILE A 671 -31.68 13.65 -13.99
N ASP A 672 -32.98 13.80 -13.68
CA ASP A 672 -33.94 12.72 -13.91
C ASP A 672 -34.09 12.46 -15.40
N GLY A 673 -33.96 11.21 -15.82
CA GLY A 673 -34.23 10.77 -17.20
C GLY A 673 -35.68 10.86 -17.54
N LEU A 674 -35.99 11.04 -18.83
CA LEU A 674 -37.36 11.09 -19.34
C LEU A 674 -38.03 9.71 -19.42
N VAL A 675 -37.27 8.66 -19.29
CA VAL A 675 -37.73 7.26 -19.38
C VAL A 675 -37.48 6.52 -18.08
N ASP A 676 -38.52 5.82 -17.61
CA ASP A 676 -38.37 4.87 -16.52
C ASP A 676 -37.58 3.66 -17.03
N SER A 677 -36.32 3.54 -16.60
CA SER A 677 -35.44 2.42 -16.91
C SER A 677 -35.86 1.11 -16.24
N GLY A 678 -36.93 1.12 -15.45
CA GLY A 678 -37.33 0.02 -14.59
C GLY A 678 -36.43 -0.10 -13.35
N SER A 679 -36.75 -1.06 -12.49
CA SER A 679 -35.97 -1.32 -11.26
C SER A 679 -35.46 -2.77 -11.24
N ILE A 680 -34.26 -2.95 -10.68
CA ILE A 680 -33.61 -4.26 -10.56
C ILE A 680 -33.69 -4.73 -9.11
N SER A 681 -34.06 -5.99 -8.90
CA SER A 681 -34.06 -6.61 -7.57
C SER A 681 -33.88 -8.13 -7.68
N PHE A 682 -33.47 -8.74 -6.59
CA PHE A 682 -33.56 -10.19 -6.43
C PHE A 682 -35.03 -10.62 -6.52
N ILE A 683 -35.30 -11.78 -7.15
CA ILE A 683 -36.65 -12.33 -7.26
C ILE A 683 -37.19 -12.81 -5.91
N THR A 684 -36.28 -13.33 -5.07
CA THR A 684 -36.56 -13.70 -3.67
C THR A 684 -35.56 -12.95 -2.77
N ALA A 685 -35.79 -12.94 -1.45
CA ALA A 685 -34.91 -12.24 -0.51
C ALA A 685 -33.95 -13.20 0.21
N GLU A 686 -34.20 -14.51 0.15
CA GLU A 686 -33.40 -15.50 0.86
C GLU A 686 -33.46 -16.87 0.22
N THR A 687 -32.47 -17.72 0.54
CA THR A 687 -32.46 -19.15 0.22
C THR A 687 -31.67 -19.92 1.27
N THR A 688 -31.90 -21.23 1.33
CA THR A 688 -31.01 -22.14 2.09
C THR A 688 -30.45 -23.16 1.10
N VAL A 689 -29.15 -23.44 1.23
CA VAL A 689 -28.40 -24.33 0.36
C VAL A 689 -27.63 -25.33 1.25
N ALA A 690 -27.47 -26.57 0.80
CA ALA A 690 -26.55 -27.48 1.49
C ALA A 690 -25.11 -27.14 1.12
N GLU A 691 -24.18 -27.36 2.03
CA GLU A 691 -22.77 -27.03 1.84
C GLU A 691 -22.17 -27.76 0.63
N ASN A 692 -22.51 -29.02 0.42
CA ASN A 692 -22.06 -29.84 -0.72
C ASN A 692 -22.73 -29.51 -2.06
N GLN A 693 -23.56 -28.50 -2.14
CA GLN A 693 -24.27 -28.16 -3.39
C GLN A 693 -23.32 -27.61 -4.48
N GLY A 694 -22.21 -26.98 -4.10
CA GLY A 694 -21.28 -26.33 -5.02
C GLY A 694 -21.85 -25.02 -5.55
N THR A 695 -22.20 -24.93 -6.83
CA THR A 695 -22.66 -23.65 -7.43
C THR A 695 -24.14 -23.38 -7.12
N LEU A 696 -24.41 -22.18 -6.62
CA LEU A 696 -25.72 -21.60 -6.38
C LEU A 696 -26.05 -20.54 -7.43
N ASP A 697 -27.16 -20.67 -8.13
CA ASP A 697 -27.70 -19.67 -9.07
C ASP A 697 -28.76 -18.81 -8.38
N ILE A 698 -28.57 -17.49 -8.37
CA ILE A 698 -29.46 -16.52 -7.73
C ILE A 698 -30.04 -15.61 -8.80
N ALA A 699 -31.36 -15.60 -8.94
CA ALA A 699 -32.06 -14.91 -10.01
C ALA A 699 -32.39 -13.45 -9.66
N LEU A 700 -32.17 -12.57 -10.64
CA LEU A 700 -32.53 -11.16 -10.61
C LEU A 700 -33.53 -10.84 -11.73
N ALA A 701 -34.40 -9.89 -11.46
CA ALA A 701 -35.37 -9.42 -12.44
C ALA A 701 -35.28 -7.90 -12.61
N ARG A 702 -35.38 -7.44 -13.85
CA ARG A 702 -35.68 -6.06 -14.22
C ARG A 702 -37.18 -5.88 -14.37
N GLN A 703 -37.79 -5.04 -13.53
CA GLN A 703 -39.24 -4.84 -13.45
C GLN A 703 -39.66 -3.43 -13.82
N GLY A 704 -40.82 -3.27 -14.36
CA GLY A 704 -41.43 -1.99 -14.73
C GLY A 704 -41.19 -1.65 -16.20
N SER A 705 -40.00 -1.22 -16.57
CA SER A 705 -39.62 -0.87 -17.94
C SER A 705 -38.37 -1.63 -18.38
N SER A 706 -38.20 -1.77 -19.69
CA SER A 706 -36.98 -2.30 -20.31
C SER A 706 -36.26 -1.28 -21.16
N ALA A 707 -36.66 0.00 -21.12
CA ALA A 707 -36.02 1.05 -21.89
C ALA A 707 -34.64 1.44 -21.31
N GLY A 708 -33.71 1.66 -22.21
CA GLY A 708 -32.30 1.96 -21.89
C GLY A 708 -31.52 0.76 -21.39
N ALA A 709 -30.21 0.78 -21.60
CA ALA A 709 -29.29 -0.17 -21.00
C ALA A 709 -29.11 0.15 -19.50
N VAL A 710 -29.12 -0.86 -18.63
CA VAL A 710 -28.91 -0.70 -17.19
C VAL A 710 -27.96 -1.75 -16.66
N SER A 711 -27.19 -1.38 -15.65
CA SER A 711 -26.22 -2.23 -14.98
C SER A 711 -26.40 -2.20 -13.47
N ILE A 712 -26.13 -3.32 -12.81
CA ILE A 712 -26.13 -3.43 -11.36
C ILE A 712 -24.87 -4.14 -10.92
N SER A 713 -24.21 -3.65 -9.88
CA SER A 713 -23.12 -4.37 -9.23
C SER A 713 -23.65 -5.17 -8.05
N TYR A 714 -22.96 -6.25 -7.70
CA TYR A 714 -23.27 -7.04 -6.52
C TYR A 714 -22.00 -7.35 -5.73
N LEU A 715 -22.13 -7.43 -4.41
CA LEU A 715 -21.05 -7.72 -3.47
C LEU A 715 -21.53 -8.76 -2.45
N LEU A 716 -20.68 -9.74 -2.18
CA LEU A 716 -20.83 -10.66 -1.05
C LEU A 716 -20.24 -10.03 0.21
N SER A 717 -20.91 -10.24 1.34
CA SER A 717 -20.41 -9.87 2.66
C SER A 717 -20.67 -10.98 3.67
N SER A 718 -19.69 -11.25 4.52
CA SER A 718 -19.79 -12.23 5.62
C SER A 718 -20.88 -11.82 6.62
N ASP A 719 -21.53 -12.83 7.18
CA ASP A 719 -22.33 -12.75 8.41
C ASP A 719 -21.74 -13.76 9.38
N THR A 720 -22.26 -14.98 9.45
CA THR A 720 -21.59 -16.07 10.19
C THR A 720 -20.68 -16.87 9.27
N ALA A 721 -21.03 -17.05 8.00
CA ALA A 721 -20.19 -17.67 6.98
C ALA A 721 -19.01 -16.75 6.57
N ILE A 722 -17.83 -17.31 6.42
CA ILE A 722 -16.59 -16.60 6.10
C ILE A 722 -16.29 -16.68 4.60
N ILE A 723 -16.24 -15.51 3.95
CA ILE A 723 -15.89 -15.46 2.53
C ILE A 723 -14.43 -15.89 2.35
N GLY A 724 -14.23 -16.92 1.52
CA GLY A 724 -12.95 -17.54 1.24
C GLY A 724 -12.71 -18.85 1.98
N GLU A 725 -13.55 -19.19 2.97
CA GLU A 725 -13.58 -20.46 3.69
C GLU A 725 -14.83 -21.25 3.32
N ASP A 726 -16.02 -20.68 3.50
CA ASP A 726 -17.32 -21.36 3.29
C ASP A 726 -17.98 -21.00 1.94
N VAL A 727 -17.59 -19.87 1.36
CA VAL A 727 -18.07 -19.39 0.07
C VAL A 727 -16.94 -18.69 -0.69
N GLU A 728 -16.78 -19.02 -1.97
CA GLU A 728 -15.83 -18.31 -2.81
C GLU A 728 -16.23 -16.82 -2.93
N SER A 729 -15.24 -15.92 -2.85
CA SER A 729 -15.52 -14.51 -3.06
C SER A 729 -16.03 -14.31 -4.49
N ALA A 730 -17.25 -13.84 -4.62
CA ALA A 730 -17.84 -13.56 -5.91
C ALA A 730 -18.35 -12.12 -5.95
N SER A 731 -18.18 -11.54 -7.10
CA SER A 731 -18.56 -10.16 -7.32
C SER A 731 -18.64 -9.88 -8.80
N GLY A 732 -19.41 -8.90 -9.22
CA GLY A 732 -19.51 -8.57 -10.63
C GLY A 732 -20.58 -7.55 -10.92
N THR A 733 -20.72 -7.31 -12.21
CA THR A 733 -21.77 -6.46 -12.77
C THR A 733 -22.69 -7.29 -13.66
N ILE A 734 -23.98 -7.12 -13.51
CA ILE A 734 -24.99 -7.73 -14.35
C ILE A 734 -25.62 -6.64 -15.21
N ASN A 735 -25.67 -6.88 -16.52
CA ASN A 735 -26.07 -5.88 -17.50
C ASN A 735 -27.34 -6.32 -18.23
N TRP A 736 -28.26 -5.39 -18.45
CA TRP A 736 -29.39 -5.50 -19.36
C TRP A 736 -29.20 -4.49 -20.49
N ALA A 737 -29.21 -4.96 -21.72
CA ALA A 737 -29.21 -4.07 -22.87
C ALA A 737 -30.53 -3.30 -22.98
N ASP A 738 -30.60 -2.26 -23.79
CA ASP A 738 -31.82 -1.57 -24.11
C ASP A 738 -32.85 -2.57 -24.71
N GLY A 739 -34.08 -2.53 -24.17
CA GLY A 739 -35.14 -3.47 -24.52
C GLY A 739 -35.06 -4.85 -23.83
N ASP A 740 -34.00 -5.15 -23.09
CA ASP A 740 -33.84 -6.43 -22.38
C ASP A 740 -34.53 -6.39 -21.01
N SER A 741 -35.54 -7.29 -20.85
CA SER A 741 -36.22 -7.54 -19.58
C SER A 741 -36.07 -8.99 -19.11
N ALA A 742 -35.15 -9.75 -19.70
CA ALA A 742 -34.93 -11.14 -19.32
C ALA A 742 -34.40 -11.24 -17.89
N GLU A 743 -34.83 -12.26 -17.17
CA GLU A 743 -34.22 -12.61 -15.90
C GLU A 743 -32.74 -12.94 -16.11
N LYS A 744 -31.91 -12.48 -15.21
CA LYS A 744 -30.47 -12.81 -15.15
C LYS A 744 -30.17 -13.56 -13.87
N SER A 745 -29.06 -14.27 -13.81
CA SER A 745 -28.58 -14.92 -12.59
C SER A 745 -27.14 -14.56 -12.32
N LEU A 746 -26.81 -14.45 -11.06
CA LEU A 746 -25.45 -14.50 -10.57
C LEU A 746 -25.16 -15.89 -10.01
N GLN A 747 -23.90 -16.30 -10.10
CA GLN A 747 -23.44 -17.59 -9.59
C GLN A 747 -22.52 -17.37 -8.40
N VAL A 748 -22.74 -18.15 -7.34
CA VAL A 748 -21.90 -18.19 -6.15
C VAL A 748 -21.49 -19.64 -5.92
N ASN A 749 -20.22 -19.88 -5.64
CA ASN A 749 -19.72 -21.21 -5.31
C ASN A 749 -19.64 -21.36 -3.81
N ILE A 750 -20.38 -22.34 -3.28
CA ILE A 750 -20.28 -22.78 -1.88
C ILE A 750 -19.10 -23.76 -1.78
N ILE A 751 -18.31 -23.64 -0.73
CA ILE A 751 -17.15 -24.47 -0.49
C ILE A 751 -17.59 -25.58 0.46
N ASP A 752 -17.41 -26.82 0.04
CA ASP A 752 -17.71 -28.05 0.77
C ASP A 752 -16.42 -28.49 1.46
N ASP A 753 -16.48 -28.66 2.79
CA ASP A 753 -15.33 -29.18 3.53
C ASP A 753 -15.71 -30.45 4.33
N SER A 754 -15.19 -30.74 5.45
CA SER A 754 -15.51 -31.93 6.25
C SER A 754 -15.65 -31.59 7.74
N GLU A 755 -15.73 -30.31 8.06
CA GLU A 755 -15.89 -29.82 9.42
C GLU A 755 -17.39 -29.78 9.76
N ASN A 756 -17.80 -30.42 10.85
CA ASN A 756 -19.18 -30.32 11.31
C ASN A 756 -19.41 -28.98 12.00
N GLU A 757 -20.21 -28.14 11.42
CA GLU A 757 -20.45 -26.76 11.83
C GLU A 757 -21.91 -26.49 12.18
N ALA A 758 -22.24 -25.28 12.55
CA ALA A 758 -23.62 -24.81 12.66
C ALA A 758 -24.03 -24.20 11.31
N ASN A 759 -25.30 -24.17 11.00
CA ASN A 759 -25.78 -23.45 9.81
C ASN A 759 -25.29 -22.01 9.84
N GLU A 760 -24.73 -21.56 8.75
CA GLU A 760 -24.11 -20.27 8.61
C GLU A 760 -24.80 -19.41 7.55
N SER A 761 -24.50 -18.12 7.50
CA SER A 761 -25.14 -17.22 6.54
C SER A 761 -24.17 -16.14 6.04
N PHE A 762 -24.42 -15.71 4.81
CA PHE A 762 -23.80 -14.55 4.20
C PHE A 762 -24.81 -13.72 3.41
N PHE A 763 -24.45 -12.49 3.10
CA PHE A 763 -25.31 -11.58 2.34
C PHE A 763 -24.74 -11.29 0.97
N ILE A 764 -25.64 -11.04 0.02
CA ILE A 764 -25.34 -10.48 -1.29
C ILE A 764 -26.11 -9.19 -1.43
N THR A 765 -25.41 -8.07 -1.60
CA THR A 765 -26.02 -6.75 -1.70
C THR A 765 -25.88 -6.20 -3.12
N LEU A 766 -26.98 -5.66 -3.66
CA LEU A 766 -26.97 -4.95 -4.93
C LEU A 766 -26.66 -3.48 -4.71
N SER A 767 -25.84 -2.93 -5.60
CA SER A 767 -25.56 -1.50 -5.67
C SER A 767 -25.88 -0.99 -7.07
N PRO A 768 -26.55 0.18 -7.20
CA PRO A 768 -26.86 0.72 -8.50
C PRO A 768 -25.58 1.20 -9.18
N VAL A 769 -25.43 0.89 -10.44
CA VAL A 769 -24.52 1.57 -11.34
C VAL A 769 -25.25 2.77 -11.93
N ALA A 770 -24.56 3.81 -12.39
CA ALA A 770 -25.17 5.05 -12.88
C ALA A 770 -26.36 4.77 -13.82
N GLY A 771 -27.48 5.46 -13.59
CA GLY A 771 -28.75 5.30 -14.35
C GLY A 771 -29.60 4.10 -13.98
N SER A 772 -29.20 3.22 -13.07
CA SER A 772 -30.02 2.09 -12.62
C SER A 772 -30.77 2.40 -11.33
N LYS A 773 -31.96 1.81 -11.18
CA LYS A 773 -32.81 1.91 -9.99
C LYS A 773 -32.93 0.54 -9.32
N LEU A 774 -32.79 0.54 -7.98
CA LEU A 774 -33.03 -0.65 -7.18
C LEU A 774 -34.52 -0.86 -6.92
N GLY A 775 -34.98 -2.13 -6.98
CA GLY A 775 -36.28 -2.55 -6.57
C GLY A 775 -36.39 -2.83 -5.07
N VAL A 776 -37.31 -3.72 -4.69
CA VAL A 776 -37.64 -3.97 -3.27
C VAL A 776 -36.60 -4.84 -2.58
N ASN A 777 -36.10 -5.92 -3.24
CA ASN A 777 -35.16 -6.87 -2.68
C ASN A 777 -33.76 -6.51 -3.16
N THR A 778 -33.03 -5.73 -2.36
CA THR A 778 -31.66 -5.26 -2.68
C THR A 778 -30.57 -6.02 -1.95
N GLN A 779 -30.95 -6.80 -0.94
CA GLN A 779 -30.10 -7.71 -0.21
C GLN A 779 -30.68 -9.13 -0.25
N PHE A 780 -29.83 -10.11 -0.45
CA PHE A 780 -30.20 -11.52 -0.50
C PHE A 780 -29.42 -12.27 0.58
N THR A 781 -30.14 -13.06 1.40
CA THR A 781 -29.51 -13.87 2.46
C THR A 781 -29.38 -15.30 1.97
N VAL A 782 -28.20 -15.85 2.02
CA VAL A 782 -27.94 -17.28 1.81
C VAL A 782 -27.61 -17.91 3.15
N THR A 783 -28.34 -18.97 3.49
CA THR A 783 -28.01 -19.82 4.65
C THR A 783 -27.40 -21.11 4.11
N ILE A 784 -26.20 -21.43 4.53
CA ILE A 784 -25.50 -22.69 4.27
C ILE A 784 -25.90 -23.66 5.38
N SER A 785 -26.41 -24.82 5.01
CA SER A 785 -26.70 -25.88 5.97
C SER A 785 -25.62 -26.95 5.87
N ASP A 786 -24.95 -27.13 6.97
CA ASP A 786 -23.94 -28.17 7.17
C ASP A 786 -24.52 -29.57 6.92
N ASP A 787 -23.82 -30.42 6.20
CA ASP A 787 -24.18 -31.81 5.94
C ASP A 787 -23.15 -32.82 6.46
N ASP A 788 -22.13 -32.33 7.15
CA ASP A 788 -21.12 -33.16 7.80
C ASP A 788 -21.55 -33.64 9.18
N SER A 789 -20.93 -34.70 9.59
CA SER A 789 -21.20 -35.28 10.90
C SER A 789 -19.91 -35.55 11.61
N ASN A 790 -19.81 -35.02 12.84
CA ASN A 790 -18.67 -35.26 13.70
C ASN A 790 -18.43 -36.77 13.90
N THR A 791 -17.21 -37.22 13.74
CA THR A 791 -16.79 -38.60 14.00
C THR A 791 -15.91 -38.68 15.23
N ALA A 792 -15.99 -39.81 15.99
CA ALA A 792 -15.21 -39.97 17.21
C ALA A 792 -13.73 -40.19 16.87
N PRO A 793 -12.80 -39.67 17.69
CA PRO A 793 -11.37 -39.86 17.51
C PRO A 793 -10.95 -41.34 17.38
N VAL A 794 -9.97 -41.64 16.57
CA VAL A 794 -9.37 -42.98 16.41
C VAL A 794 -8.16 -43.10 17.33
N VAL A 795 -8.25 -43.98 18.32
CA VAL A 795 -7.19 -44.21 19.30
C VAL A 795 -6.39 -45.46 18.93
N THR A 796 -5.06 -45.37 18.98
CA THR A 796 -4.14 -46.52 18.86
C THR A 796 -3.17 -46.51 20.06
N LEU A 797 -3.01 -47.65 20.71
CA LEU A 797 -2.09 -47.83 21.83
C LEU A 797 -0.91 -48.74 21.42
N THR A 798 0.23 -48.59 22.11
CA THR A 798 1.32 -49.54 22.05
C THR A 798 0.83 -50.92 22.53
N GLU A 799 1.43 -52.00 22.00
CA GLU A 799 1.03 -53.39 22.36
C GLU A 799 1.32 -53.71 23.80
N ASN A 800 0.55 -54.69 24.33
CA ASN A 800 0.75 -55.25 25.68
C ASN A 800 2.18 -55.72 25.86
N SER A 801 2.83 -55.39 26.99
CA SER A 801 4.21 -55.73 27.25
C SER A 801 4.43 -56.20 28.69
N GLU A 802 5.45 -57.06 28.91
CA GLU A 802 5.92 -57.41 30.23
C GLU A 802 6.84 -56.31 30.77
N VAL A 803 6.66 -55.96 32.06
CA VAL A 803 7.47 -54.97 32.75
C VAL A 803 7.95 -55.52 34.08
N ASN A 804 9.16 -55.17 34.50
CA ASN A 804 9.69 -55.63 35.77
C ASN A 804 9.10 -54.86 36.96
N THR A 805 8.94 -55.54 38.10
CA THR A 805 8.55 -54.86 39.36
C THR A 805 9.47 -53.68 39.66
N GLY A 806 8.89 -52.53 40.02
CA GLY A 806 9.62 -51.31 40.38
C GLY A 806 10.21 -50.51 39.18
N ALA A 807 10.00 -50.96 37.96
CA ALA A 807 10.46 -50.24 36.77
C ALA A 807 9.56 -49.01 36.47
N THR A 808 10.15 -47.96 35.94
CA THR A 808 9.36 -46.86 35.39
C THR A 808 8.83 -47.27 34.02
N VAL A 809 7.53 -47.22 33.86
CA VAL A 809 6.82 -47.60 32.62
C VAL A 809 6.29 -46.35 31.97
N ASN A 810 6.56 -46.20 30.67
CA ASN A 810 5.97 -45.18 29.85
C ASN A 810 4.94 -45.84 28.92
N VAL A 811 3.76 -45.27 28.83
CA VAL A 811 2.69 -45.66 27.92
C VAL A 811 2.38 -44.51 26.97
N THR A 812 2.13 -44.81 25.70
CA THR A 812 1.89 -43.80 24.69
C THR A 812 0.67 -44.18 23.86
N ALA A 813 -0.17 -43.21 23.58
CA ALA A 813 -1.27 -43.30 22.65
C ALA A 813 -0.95 -42.43 21.41
N THR A 814 -1.44 -42.88 20.28
CA THR A 814 -1.57 -42.04 19.05
C THR A 814 -3.05 -41.87 18.79
N VAL A 815 -3.43 -40.66 18.47
CA VAL A 815 -4.82 -40.30 18.20
C VAL A 815 -4.85 -39.55 16.88
N SER A 816 -5.84 -39.84 16.06
CA SER A 816 -6.20 -39.07 14.88
C SER A 816 -7.69 -38.84 14.88
N ASP A 817 -8.08 -37.70 14.45
CA ASP A 817 -9.46 -37.28 14.24
C ASP A 817 -9.62 -36.93 12.77
N ASN A 818 -10.75 -37.28 12.17
CA ASN A 818 -10.97 -37.10 10.74
C ASN A 818 -11.21 -35.62 10.43
N GLU A 819 -11.90 -34.94 11.35
CA GLU A 819 -12.23 -33.53 11.29
C GLU A 819 -11.11 -32.64 11.89
N SER A 820 -10.06 -33.24 12.43
CA SER A 820 -8.93 -32.56 13.08
C SER A 820 -9.29 -31.73 14.32
N ASP A 821 -10.41 -32.08 14.95
CA ASP A 821 -10.92 -31.38 16.13
C ASP A 821 -9.89 -31.31 17.30
N PRO A 822 -9.87 -30.22 18.08
CA PRO A 822 -9.12 -30.17 19.32
C PRO A 822 -9.55 -31.26 20.28
N MET A 823 -8.60 -32.03 20.79
CA MET A 823 -8.88 -33.20 21.59
C MET A 823 -8.38 -33.07 23.03
N THR A 824 -9.10 -33.70 23.93
CA THR A 824 -8.69 -33.90 25.32
C THR A 824 -8.40 -35.39 25.59
N TYR A 825 -7.47 -35.68 26.49
CA TYR A 825 -6.97 -37.02 26.73
C TYR A 825 -7.05 -37.40 28.19
N LEU A 826 -7.28 -38.70 28.44
CA LEU A 826 -7.30 -39.23 29.80
C LEU A 826 -6.81 -40.67 29.85
N TRP A 827 -5.73 -40.92 30.58
CA TRP A 827 -5.30 -42.23 31.04
C TRP A 827 -5.91 -42.51 32.39
N GLN A 828 -6.51 -43.68 32.53
CA GLN A 828 -7.12 -44.15 33.79
C GLN A 828 -6.77 -45.62 34.01
N GLN A 829 -6.42 -45.96 35.25
CA GLN A 829 -6.30 -47.37 35.64
C GLN A 829 -7.68 -47.99 35.83
N THR A 830 -7.92 -49.13 35.13
CA THR A 830 -9.21 -49.84 35.22
C THR A 830 -9.12 -51.15 35.95
N ALA A 831 -7.95 -51.75 36.08
CA ALA A 831 -7.73 -53.00 36.86
C ALA A 831 -6.27 -53.12 37.32
N GLY A 832 -6.06 -54.00 38.33
CA GLY A 832 -4.74 -54.32 38.88
C GLY A 832 -4.40 -53.55 40.15
N THR A 833 -3.16 -53.76 40.64
CA THR A 833 -2.64 -53.09 41.83
C THR A 833 -2.56 -51.56 41.56
N ASN A 834 -3.06 -50.75 42.50
CA ASN A 834 -3.13 -49.30 42.32
C ASN A 834 -1.77 -48.67 42.06
N ILE A 835 -1.74 -47.83 41.00
CA ILE A 835 -0.59 -47.04 40.60
C ILE A 835 -0.95 -45.54 40.58
N THR A 836 0.06 -44.70 40.57
CA THR A 836 -0.10 -43.28 40.36
C THR A 836 0.41 -42.93 38.95
N LEU A 837 -0.48 -42.46 38.09
CA LEU A 837 -0.13 -41.99 36.75
C LEU A 837 0.37 -40.54 36.81
N THR A 838 1.50 -40.31 36.15
CA THR A 838 2.04 -38.99 35.89
C THR A 838 1.68 -38.61 34.47
N ASN A 839 1.25 -37.36 34.23
CA ASN A 839 0.78 -36.85 32.92
C ASN A 839 -0.43 -37.64 32.37
N ALA A 840 -1.37 -37.99 33.24
CA ALA A 840 -2.56 -38.76 32.86
C ALA A 840 -3.47 -38.09 31.82
N THR A 841 -3.32 -36.80 31.57
CA THR A 841 -4.08 -36.01 30.58
C THR A 841 -3.27 -35.68 29.32
N ALA A 842 -2.19 -36.42 29.05
CA ALA A 842 -1.37 -36.24 27.85
C ALA A 842 -1.35 -37.54 27.01
N LEU A 843 -0.90 -37.47 25.77
CA LEU A 843 -0.73 -38.64 24.91
C LEU A 843 0.25 -39.66 25.50
N ALA A 844 1.20 -39.22 26.28
CA ALA A 844 2.15 -40.08 26.98
C ALA A 844 2.00 -39.92 28.50
N ALA A 845 1.82 -41.03 29.18
CA ALA A 845 1.80 -41.07 30.65
C ALA A 845 2.87 -42.04 31.18
N SER A 846 3.21 -41.90 32.45
CA SER A 846 4.17 -42.82 33.09
C SER A 846 3.75 -43.18 34.51
N PHE A 847 4.20 -44.30 34.97
CA PHE A 847 4.02 -44.77 36.32
C PHE A 847 5.16 -45.70 36.78
N VAL A 848 5.26 -45.96 38.05
CA VAL A 848 6.19 -46.98 38.60
C VAL A 848 5.44 -48.27 38.81
N ALA A 849 5.93 -49.35 38.18
CA ALA A 849 5.34 -50.68 38.32
C ALA A 849 5.33 -51.14 39.79
N PRO A 850 4.24 -51.75 40.29
CA PRO A 850 4.18 -52.26 41.65
C PRO A 850 5.28 -53.27 41.99
N SER A 851 5.54 -53.44 43.30
CA SER A 851 6.48 -54.42 43.80
C SER A 851 5.98 -55.87 43.74
N SER A 852 4.69 -56.08 43.46
CA SER A 852 4.05 -57.41 43.30
C SER A 852 3.77 -57.67 41.80
N ALA A 853 4.03 -58.92 41.38
CA ALA A 853 3.67 -59.38 40.04
C ALA A 853 2.13 -59.44 39.87
N GLY A 854 1.65 -59.18 38.67
CA GLY A 854 0.24 -59.21 38.31
C GLY A 854 -0.05 -58.24 37.16
N ASP A 855 -1.25 -58.30 36.62
CA ASP A 855 -1.65 -57.46 35.52
C ASP A 855 -2.14 -56.08 35.98
N ILE A 856 -1.78 -55.05 35.19
CA ILE A 856 -2.30 -53.68 35.31
C ILE A 856 -2.98 -53.37 34.01
N THR A 857 -4.23 -52.95 34.05
CA THR A 857 -4.95 -52.51 32.88
C THR A 857 -5.18 -50.99 32.95
N LEU A 858 -4.77 -50.28 31.90
CA LEU A 858 -5.01 -48.87 31.73
C LEU A 858 -5.99 -48.67 30.57
N SER A 859 -6.89 -47.70 30.70
CA SER A 859 -7.73 -47.23 29.63
C SER A 859 -7.23 -45.83 29.23
N PHE A 860 -7.11 -45.60 27.95
CA PHE A 860 -6.91 -44.27 27.40
C PHE A 860 -8.16 -43.86 26.65
N THR A 861 -8.65 -42.66 26.94
CA THR A 861 -9.78 -42.01 26.27
C THR A 861 -9.33 -40.73 25.62
N ALA A 862 -9.68 -40.55 24.34
CA ALA A 862 -9.63 -39.27 23.63
C ALA A 862 -11.06 -38.79 23.42
N THR A 863 -11.28 -37.52 23.66
CA THR A 863 -12.58 -36.85 23.47
C THR A 863 -12.32 -35.61 22.62
N ASP A 864 -13.06 -35.47 21.53
CA ASP A 864 -13.00 -34.29 20.66
C ASP A 864 -13.71 -33.07 21.32
N SER A 865 -13.59 -31.91 20.66
CA SER A 865 -14.20 -30.67 21.16
C SER A 865 -15.73 -30.66 21.06
N LYS A 866 -16.32 -31.55 20.25
CA LYS A 866 -17.77 -31.72 20.06
C LYS A 866 -18.37 -32.77 21.02
N GLY A 867 -17.55 -33.49 21.77
CA GLY A 867 -17.95 -34.38 22.85
C GLY A 867 -18.01 -35.86 22.50
N LEU A 868 -17.65 -36.29 21.30
CA LEU A 868 -17.51 -37.71 20.98
C LEU A 868 -16.19 -38.25 21.52
N SER A 869 -16.21 -39.53 21.89
CA SER A 869 -15.07 -40.13 22.59
C SER A 869 -14.79 -41.53 22.09
N SER A 870 -13.52 -41.85 22.03
CA SER A 870 -13.06 -43.25 21.85
C SER A 870 -12.12 -43.66 22.96
N SER A 871 -12.23 -44.93 23.35
CA SER A 871 -11.39 -45.47 24.39
C SER A 871 -10.75 -46.78 23.95
N LYS A 872 -9.50 -47.01 24.36
CA LYS A 872 -8.81 -48.30 24.24
C LYS A 872 -8.10 -48.66 25.53
N SER A 873 -7.98 -49.96 25.76
CA SER A 873 -7.32 -50.49 26.95
C SER A 873 -6.00 -51.17 26.60
N LEU A 874 -5.02 -50.99 27.46
CA LEU A 874 -3.70 -51.61 27.43
C LEU A 874 -3.49 -52.42 28.72
N THR A 875 -3.11 -53.67 28.60
CA THR A 875 -2.74 -54.50 29.72
C THR A 875 -1.24 -54.75 29.78
N LEU A 876 -0.64 -54.45 30.89
CA LEU A 876 0.79 -54.64 31.13
C LEU A 876 0.94 -55.73 32.23
N THR A 877 1.71 -56.75 31.97
CA THR A 877 1.99 -57.80 32.93
C THR A 877 3.25 -57.46 33.71
N VAL A 878 3.10 -57.20 34.99
CA VAL A 878 4.25 -56.98 35.87
C VAL A 878 4.82 -58.30 36.32
N VAL A 879 6.09 -58.56 35.96
CA VAL A 879 6.83 -59.77 36.31
C VAL A 879 7.92 -59.47 37.32
N ALA A 880 8.24 -60.44 38.16
CA ALA A 880 9.34 -60.29 39.13
C ALA A 880 10.67 -60.06 38.41
N ALA A 881 11.39 -59.01 38.86
CA ALA A 881 12.70 -58.71 38.26
C ALA A 881 13.63 -59.97 38.41
N PRO A 882 14.36 -60.34 37.38
CA PRO A 882 15.27 -61.50 37.39
C PRO A 882 16.30 -61.30 38.53
N VAL A 883 16.41 -62.33 39.40
CA VAL A 883 17.42 -62.34 40.45
C VAL A 883 18.78 -62.56 39.78
N VAL A 884 19.60 -61.58 39.78
CA VAL A 884 20.99 -61.69 39.35
C VAL A 884 21.77 -62.40 40.44
N LEU A 885 22.05 -63.65 40.26
CA LEU A 885 23.00 -64.37 41.11
C LEU A 885 24.40 -63.79 40.86
N PRO A 886 25.25 -63.66 41.92
CA PRO A 886 26.63 -63.20 41.72
C PRO A 886 27.45 -64.24 40.95
N PRO A 887 28.40 -63.82 40.09
CA PRO A 887 29.21 -64.71 39.30
C PRO A 887 30.19 -65.46 40.17
N PRO A 888 30.54 -66.77 39.84
CA PRO A 888 31.58 -67.52 40.51
C PRO A 888 32.97 -66.92 40.20
N PRO A 889 33.98 -67.19 41.05
CA PRO A 889 35.30 -66.58 40.92
C PRO A 889 36.05 -67.05 39.69
N ILE A 890 36.79 -66.17 39.10
CA ILE A 890 37.58 -66.35 37.85
C ILE A 890 38.87 -67.09 38.25
N GLU A 891 39.11 -68.25 37.66
CA GLU A 891 40.46 -68.78 37.50
C GLU A 891 41.09 -68.29 36.22
N ASN A 892 42.34 -67.77 36.35
CA ASN A 892 43.17 -67.39 35.23
C ASN A 892 43.64 -68.61 34.46
N GLU A 893 43.53 -68.57 33.14
CA GLU A 893 44.66 -69.12 32.34
C GLU A 893 44.73 -68.42 30.97
N SER A 894 45.94 -68.43 30.48
CA SER A 894 46.61 -67.55 29.52
C SER A 894 46.43 -67.98 28.07
N SER A 895 46.62 -66.98 27.23
CA SER A 895 47.28 -67.04 25.92
C SER A 895 46.56 -67.56 24.71
N GLY A 896 46.59 -66.80 23.65
CA GLY A 896 46.51 -67.27 22.29
C GLY A 896 45.95 -66.32 21.26
N SER A 897 46.84 -65.63 20.67
CA SER A 897 46.77 -64.82 19.40
C SER A 897 45.79 -65.25 18.30
N GLY A 898 45.31 -64.37 17.55
CA GLY A 898 45.02 -64.56 16.14
C GLY A 898 43.86 -63.74 15.49
N SER A 899 44.25 -62.66 14.94
CA SER A 899 43.96 -62.19 13.61
C SER A 899 42.54 -62.10 13.02
N ILE A 900 42.09 -60.85 12.75
CA ILE A 900 41.65 -60.33 11.43
C ILE A 900 40.41 -60.93 10.75
N GLY A 901 39.46 -60.10 10.46
CA GLY A 901 38.45 -60.37 9.43
C GLY A 901 37.47 -59.24 9.22
N TYR A 902 37.81 -58.35 8.32
CA TYR A 902 36.92 -57.38 7.68
C TYR A 902 35.70 -58.00 7.01
N PHE A 903 34.56 -57.30 6.96
CA PHE A 903 33.67 -57.15 5.82
C PHE A 903 32.57 -56.14 6.20
N ILE A 904 32.60 -54.92 5.73
CA ILE A 904 32.20 -54.25 4.48
C ILE A 904 30.74 -54.57 4.09
N LEU A 905 29.95 -53.52 4.25
CA LEU A 905 29.07 -52.81 3.27
C LEU A 905 27.93 -53.58 2.59
N PHE A 906 26.74 -53.06 2.62
CA PHE A 906 26.11 -52.53 1.40
C PHE A 906 24.85 -51.71 1.71
N MET A 907 24.88 -50.51 1.20
CA MET A 907 23.84 -49.50 1.01
C MET A 907 22.97 -49.90 -0.19
N ILE A 908 21.66 -49.78 -0.10
CA ILE A 908 20.82 -49.65 -1.30
C ILE A 908 19.84 -48.49 -1.12
N ILE A 909 20.09 -47.48 -1.91
CA ILE A 909 19.19 -46.39 -2.27
C ILE A 909 18.21 -46.91 -3.32
N VAL A 910 16.93 -46.66 -3.16
CA VAL A 910 15.97 -46.67 -4.28
C VAL A 910 15.24 -45.33 -4.35
N LEU A 911 15.66 -44.58 -5.35
CA LEU A 911 14.90 -43.47 -5.94
C LEU A 911 13.73 -44.04 -6.78
N SER A 912 12.56 -43.50 -6.60
CA SER A 912 11.60 -43.48 -7.70
C SER A 912 10.90 -42.13 -7.79
N ARG A 913 11.20 -41.41 -8.87
CA ARG A 913 10.41 -40.33 -9.43
C ARG A 913 9.06 -40.86 -9.89
N LYS A 914 8.01 -40.10 -9.68
CA LYS A 914 6.96 -39.98 -10.70
C LYS A 914 6.48 -38.55 -10.84
N ARG A 915 6.46 -38.14 -12.09
CA ARG A 915 5.98 -36.88 -12.65
C ARG A 915 4.46 -36.91 -12.86
N LEU A 916 3.88 -35.70 -12.91
CA LEU A 916 2.78 -35.24 -13.79
C LEU A 916 1.35 -35.72 -13.48
N LYS A 917 0.49 -34.83 -13.10
CA LYS A 917 -0.27 -33.90 -13.99
C LYS A 917 -0.73 -32.73 -13.17
#